data_f840fe5d06a873572bdd35cdb2c4c90f
#
_entry.id   f840fe5d06a873572bdd35cdb2c4c90f
#
_cell.length_a   1.000
_cell.length_b   1.000
_cell.length_c   1.000
_cell.angle_alpha   90.00
_cell.angle_beta   90.00
_cell.angle_gamma   90.00
#
_symmetry.space_group_name_H-M   'P 1'
#
loop_
_entity.id
_entity.type
_entity.pdbx_description
1 polymer ?
#
loop_
_entity_poly.entity_id
_entity_poly.type
_entity_poly.pdbx_seq_one_letter_code
_entity_poly.pdbx_strand_id
1 'polypeptide(L)'
;MLLRRLALSCALALASASLPARAWASERPSGPPAGPVLASPPRLLELVAAELPAGTPFPSPEVAVVLAIDVAASGGVEAVRLERGAGEPFDGAALAAARRFRFEPGRLATGEPVPVTITFRLRISAPPAPSPATPPPRPVRFTGRLLERGTRRPLGGVPVAVRAGDAVLRTTTGVDGRFLVEVPAARFVVVAVPPGHERLEARIDARAGEERDQTFYLEQAGAGYEAYVRAAPVRSEVTREVLTSEEVAKVAGSQGDTLKAVLDLPGAARGAFGGGELILRGSAPGDSKVFVEGQEIPAIYHFGGLRSTVNPRFLDSVDFVPGNFAPDYGRATGGIIEVKLRDPASDLLRGQADVNLYDAGVSLEGPLGDGWAGGFAFHRSWIDAILPAVIPSGATLSFDTAPRYYDYQFIATKKLGDQALRLLYYGSLDEVSAILHQPTADPVIAGGFGLRTMFHAVQAELSGPVAGALRQDTSAQVELQQFRTAFGPQFFFDLGLVSAALRSTWTAELGRTLQLRAGLDATATVADIGVNAPQVPLEGQPPTPISVAPVVGAAKRAELLEPALFAELRWEPLPGLTVLPGLRLDWYSQLDRGTTDPRLTVRWEAIPGTTLEGGIGLYQQPPTPQESDPTTGNPDLLAERSVQTSVGVEQRLGEGVEAHLTGFYKRLSDLVVANPLSAYDPAVPIYASAGTGRVYGLEFLLRAKLGTSLFGWIAYTYQRAFRTDGYGQPERRFDFDQPHILTALATWNLDAHWSLGTRVRLVSGSPYTPVTGSIFDAATGTYVPVYGAVNSARLPTFEELDVRVDRTWIYRTWRLTLYLDVENATNHANVEGLQYSADYSQSSYVTGLPILPILGLTAEW
;
A
#
# COMPACT_ATOMS: atom_id res chain seq x y z
N MET A 1 39.24 0.86 16.29
CA MET A 1 40.22 0.23 15.37
C MET A 1 39.71 -1.09 14.78
N LEU A 2 38.72 -1.75 15.34
CA LEU A 2 38.17 -2.99 14.79
C LEU A 2 37.11 -2.76 13.68
N LEU A 3 36.43 -1.61 13.67
CA LEU A 3 35.40 -1.25 12.66
C LEU A 3 35.99 -0.80 11.31
N ARG A 4 37.28 -0.48 11.23
CA ARG A 4 37.93 -0.15 9.96
C ARG A 4 38.40 -1.36 9.13
N ARG A 5 38.40 -2.58 9.70
CA ARG A 5 38.81 -3.79 8.97
C ARG A 5 37.64 -4.56 8.36
N LEU A 6 36.41 -4.31 8.76
CA LEU A 6 35.22 -4.94 8.15
C LEU A 6 34.69 -4.21 6.91
N ALA A 7 34.97 -2.91 6.78
CA ALA A 7 34.54 -2.13 5.64
C ALA A 7 35.37 -2.34 4.36
N LEU A 8 36.59 -2.93 4.51
CA LEU A 8 37.48 -3.12 3.35
C LEU A 8 37.36 -4.51 2.68
N SER A 9 36.67 -5.45 3.29
CA SER A 9 36.46 -6.80 2.74
C SER A 9 35.21 -6.95 1.86
N CYS A 10 34.26 -6.04 1.91
CA CYS A 10 33.06 -6.06 1.05
C CYS A 10 33.24 -5.28 -0.27
N ALA A 11 34.28 -4.44 -0.39
CA ALA A 11 34.49 -3.63 -1.59
C ALA A 11 35.35 -4.31 -2.68
N LEU A 12 35.90 -5.51 -2.43
CA LEU A 12 36.77 -6.21 -3.38
C LEU A 12 36.10 -7.36 -4.14
N ALA A 13 34.81 -7.63 -3.94
CA ALA A 13 34.13 -8.73 -4.62
C ALA A 13 33.29 -8.31 -5.85
N LEU A 14 33.31 -7.05 -6.27
CA LEU A 14 32.50 -6.53 -7.37
C LEU A 14 33.28 -6.05 -8.60
N ALA A 15 34.58 -6.34 -8.67
CA ALA A 15 35.41 -5.94 -9.82
C ALA A 15 36.25 -7.09 -10.38
N SER A 16 35.61 -8.11 -10.97
CA SER A 16 36.28 -8.97 -11.97
C SER A 16 35.32 -10.00 -12.58
N ALA A 17 34.66 -9.67 -13.66
CA ALA A 17 34.20 -10.62 -14.69
C ALA A 17 33.86 -9.89 -15.99
N SER A 18 34.88 -9.45 -16.70
CA SER A 18 34.77 -9.21 -18.13
C SER A 18 35.82 -10.07 -18.82
N LEU A 19 35.39 -11.17 -19.43
CA LEU A 19 36.19 -11.91 -20.40
C LEU A 19 35.35 -12.23 -21.62
N PRO A 20 35.93 -12.09 -22.84
CA PRO A 20 35.17 -12.18 -24.08
C PRO A 20 35.00 -13.64 -24.53
N ALA A 21 33.82 -13.95 -25.06
CA ALA A 21 33.53 -15.20 -25.72
C ALA A 21 34.30 -15.30 -27.03
N ARG A 22 35.21 -16.22 -27.10
CA ARG A 22 35.81 -16.68 -28.35
C ARG A 22 34.99 -17.85 -28.88
N ALA A 23 34.48 -17.66 -30.08
CA ALA A 23 33.82 -18.66 -30.86
C ALA A 23 34.80 -19.81 -31.22
N TRP A 24 34.39 -21.04 -31.00
CA TRP A 24 34.92 -22.21 -31.65
C TRP A 24 33.85 -22.82 -32.54
N ALA A 25 34.06 -22.68 -33.83
CA ALA A 25 33.35 -23.43 -34.85
C ALA A 25 33.94 -24.84 -34.94
N SER A 26 33.12 -25.85 -34.70
CA SER A 26 33.45 -27.22 -35.11
C SER A 26 32.43 -27.63 -36.16
N GLU A 27 32.91 -27.82 -37.36
CA GLU A 27 32.18 -28.43 -38.46
C GLU A 27 31.70 -29.83 -38.10
N ARG A 28 30.44 -30.10 -38.31
CA ARG A 28 29.89 -31.45 -38.37
C ARG A 28 29.43 -31.75 -39.80
N PRO A 29 29.64 -32.98 -40.29
CA PRO A 29 29.27 -33.32 -41.65
C PRO A 29 27.76 -33.37 -41.86
N SER A 30 27.35 -32.97 -43.04
CA SER A 30 25.99 -32.94 -43.54
C SER A 30 25.37 -34.36 -43.60
N GLY A 31 24.34 -34.56 -42.75
CA GLY A 31 23.39 -35.64 -42.90
C GLY A 31 22.20 -35.21 -43.79
N PRO A 32 21.42 -36.14 -44.30
CA PRO A 32 20.31 -35.85 -45.20
C PRO A 32 19.23 -34.97 -44.51
N PRO A 33 18.44 -34.22 -45.25
CA PRO A 33 17.51 -33.25 -44.69
C PRO A 33 16.51 -33.88 -43.71
N ALA A 34 16.54 -33.47 -42.49
CA ALA A 34 15.55 -33.83 -41.48
C ALA A 34 14.20 -33.25 -41.89
N GLY A 35 13.18 -34.11 -41.96
CA GLY A 35 11.79 -33.68 -42.11
C GLY A 35 11.32 -32.77 -40.97
N PRO A 36 10.19 -32.13 -41.09
CA PRO A 36 9.70 -31.15 -40.13
C PRO A 36 9.67 -31.76 -38.71
N VAL A 37 10.35 -31.08 -37.77
CA VAL A 37 10.41 -31.51 -36.37
C VAL A 37 9.10 -31.20 -35.65
N LEU A 38 8.48 -32.25 -35.10
CA LEU A 38 7.29 -32.10 -34.27
C LEU A 38 7.61 -31.37 -32.96
N ALA A 39 6.89 -30.32 -32.70
CA ALA A 39 7.02 -29.58 -31.40
C ALA A 39 6.21 -30.27 -30.30
N SER A 40 5.04 -30.85 -30.64
CA SER A 40 4.27 -31.68 -29.70
C SER A 40 3.76 -32.94 -30.39
N PRO A 41 3.97 -34.13 -29.80
CA PRO A 41 3.43 -35.38 -30.34
C PRO A 41 1.90 -35.45 -30.09
N PRO A 42 1.16 -36.27 -30.85
CA PRO A 42 -0.24 -36.52 -30.58
C PRO A 42 -0.46 -37.04 -29.16
N ARG A 43 -1.48 -36.54 -28.49
CA ARG A 43 -1.87 -36.95 -27.14
C ARG A 43 -3.23 -37.66 -27.19
N LEU A 44 -3.34 -38.85 -26.62
CA LEU A 44 -4.60 -39.57 -26.55
C LEU A 44 -5.59 -38.83 -25.65
N LEU A 45 -6.75 -38.48 -26.19
CA LEU A 45 -7.86 -37.82 -25.50
C LEU A 45 -8.90 -38.83 -25.04
N GLU A 46 -9.21 -39.82 -25.89
CA GLU A 46 -10.23 -40.80 -25.62
C GLU A 46 -9.73 -42.20 -26.00
N LEU A 47 -9.68 -43.08 -25.01
CA LEU A 47 -9.33 -44.47 -25.15
C LEU A 47 -10.61 -45.29 -25.18
N VAL A 48 -10.83 -46.06 -26.23
CA VAL A 48 -11.95 -47.01 -26.35
C VAL A 48 -11.43 -48.41 -25.99
N ALA A 49 -12.09 -49.06 -25.04
CA ALA A 49 -11.70 -50.43 -24.65
C ALA A 49 -11.91 -51.41 -25.81
N ALA A 50 -11.00 -52.38 -25.95
CA ALA A 50 -11.17 -53.46 -26.93
C ALA A 50 -12.25 -54.43 -26.43
N GLU A 51 -13.27 -54.61 -27.21
CA GLU A 51 -14.39 -55.52 -26.90
C GLU A 51 -14.07 -56.92 -27.46
N LEU A 52 -13.94 -57.88 -26.57
CA LEU A 52 -13.69 -59.29 -26.89
C LEU A 52 -14.99 -60.09 -26.78
N PRO A 53 -15.18 -61.16 -27.58
CA PRO A 53 -16.29 -62.06 -27.40
C PRO A 53 -16.34 -62.66 -25.99
N ALA A 54 -17.53 -62.85 -25.43
CA ALA A 54 -17.73 -63.44 -24.12
C ALA A 54 -17.12 -64.85 -24.05
N GLY A 55 -16.27 -65.07 -23.00
CA GLY A 55 -15.60 -66.35 -22.83
C GLY A 55 -14.30 -66.55 -23.59
N THR A 56 -13.71 -65.47 -24.13
CA THR A 56 -12.38 -65.50 -24.79
C THR A 56 -11.32 -65.97 -23.82
N PRO A 57 -10.56 -67.04 -24.10
CA PRO A 57 -9.49 -67.47 -23.21
C PRO A 57 -8.27 -66.55 -23.38
N PHE A 58 -7.76 -66.06 -22.23
CA PHE A 58 -6.56 -65.23 -22.19
C PHE A 58 -5.31 -66.10 -22.00
N PRO A 59 -4.28 -65.93 -22.86
CA PRO A 59 -3.02 -66.69 -22.74
C PRO A 59 -2.14 -66.21 -21.56
N SER A 60 -2.39 -65.02 -21.09
CA SER A 60 -1.75 -64.38 -19.94
C SER A 60 -2.72 -63.37 -19.30
N PRO A 61 -2.50 -62.95 -18.01
CA PRO A 61 -3.39 -61.96 -17.35
C PRO A 61 -3.53 -60.65 -18.12
N GLU A 62 -2.59 -60.35 -18.96
CA GLU A 62 -2.57 -59.16 -19.81
C GLU A 62 -2.00 -59.48 -21.20
N VAL A 63 -2.71 -59.12 -22.24
CA VAL A 63 -2.31 -59.29 -23.63
C VAL A 63 -2.01 -57.89 -24.23
N ALA A 64 -0.88 -57.74 -24.89
CA ALA A 64 -0.45 -56.50 -25.50
C ALA A 64 -0.44 -56.61 -27.02
N VAL A 65 -1.16 -55.71 -27.69
CA VAL A 65 -1.15 -55.54 -29.14
C VAL A 65 -0.46 -54.22 -29.48
N VAL A 66 0.45 -54.23 -30.41
CA VAL A 66 1.17 -53.03 -30.87
C VAL A 66 0.62 -52.59 -32.21
N LEU A 67 0.12 -51.36 -32.30
CA LEU A 67 -0.54 -50.80 -33.45
C LEU A 67 0.20 -49.57 -33.96
N ALA A 68 0.34 -49.42 -35.24
CA ALA A 68 0.66 -48.15 -35.89
C ALA A 68 -0.63 -47.42 -36.18
N ILE A 69 -0.81 -46.24 -35.62
CA ILE A 69 -2.02 -45.41 -35.74
C ILE A 69 -1.65 -44.12 -36.48
N ASP A 70 -2.30 -43.93 -37.62
CA ASP A 70 -2.16 -42.69 -38.38
C ASP A 70 -3.20 -41.69 -37.84
N VAL A 71 -2.72 -40.67 -37.15
CA VAL A 71 -3.53 -39.63 -36.54
C VAL A 71 -3.58 -38.43 -37.49
N ALA A 72 -4.79 -38.06 -37.91
CA ALA A 72 -5.03 -36.90 -38.77
C ALA A 72 -4.72 -35.55 -38.08
N ALA A 73 -4.54 -34.52 -38.86
CA ALA A 73 -4.44 -33.14 -38.34
C ALA A 73 -5.71 -32.69 -37.58
N SER A 74 -6.82 -33.36 -37.74
CA SER A 74 -8.06 -33.15 -36.96
C SER A 74 -8.09 -33.87 -35.61
N GLY A 75 -7.10 -34.71 -35.32
CA GLY A 75 -7.04 -35.57 -34.13
C GLY A 75 -7.82 -36.89 -34.25
N GLY A 76 -8.49 -37.14 -35.35
CA GLY A 76 -9.14 -38.43 -35.65
C GLY A 76 -8.14 -39.48 -36.12
N VAL A 77 -8.49 -40.75 -36.03
CA VAL A 77 -7.68 -41.86 -36.53
C VAL A 77 -8.06 -42.11 -38.00
N GLU A 78 -7.10 -41.98 -38.92
CA GLU A 78 -7.31 -42.23 -40.37
C GLU A 78 -7.08 -43.71 -40.72
N ALA A 79 -6.03 -44.31 -40.20
CA ALA A 79 -5.73 -45.71 -40.43
C ALA A 79 -5.10 -46.36 -39.20
N VAL A 80 -5.31 -47.64 -39.02
CA VAL A 80 -4.69 -48.44 -37.98
C VAL A 80 -4.13 -49.69 -38.60
N ARG A 81 -2.86 -49.97 -38.38
CA ARG A 81 -2.14 -51.15 -38.86
C ARG A 81 -1.59 -51.95 -37.68
N LEU A 82 -1.60 -53.25 -37.80
CA LEU A 82 -1.02 -54.10 -36.79
C LEU A 82 0.50 -54.23 -37.02
N GLU A 83 1.29 -53.80 -36.00
CA GLU A 83 2.75 -53.95 -36.00
C GLU A 83 3.17 -55.25 -35.33
N ARG A 84 2.56 -55.58 -34.18
CA ARG A 84 2.79 -56.83 -33.48
C ARG A 84 1.51 -57.33 -32.87
N GLY A 85 1.01 -58.41 -33.33
CA GLY A 85 -0.21 -59.03 -32.86
C GLY A 85 -0.01 -59.97 -31.67
N ALA A 86 -1.10 -60.31 -31.04
CA ALA A 86 -1.24 -61.33 -30.00
C ALA A 86 -2.11 -62.51 -30.45
N GLY A 87 -2.56 -62.48 -31.68
CA GLY A 87 -3.48 -63.44 -32.30
C GLY A 87 -4.94 -63.04 -32.20
N GLU A 88 -5.79 -63.64 -33.01
CA GLU A 88 -7.23 -63.48 -32.91
C GLU A 88 -7.79 -64.16 -31.66
N PRO A 89 -8.78 -63.56 -30.97
CA PRO A 89 -9.56 -62.36 -31.34
C PRO A 89 -9.01 -61.04 -30.82
N PHE A 90 -7.85 -61.00 -30.19
CA PHE A 90 -7.26 -59.81 -29.57
C PHE A 90 -6.85 -58.75 -30.60
N ASP A 91 -6.31 -59.20 -31.73
CA ASP A 91 -5.81 -58.32 -32.80
C ASP A 91 -7.00 -57.60 -33.47
N GLY A 92 -8.05 -58.33 -33.78
CA GLY A 92 -9.28 -57.74 -34.35
C GLY A 92 -9.96 -56.74 -33.40
N ALA A 93 -10.05 -57.08 -32.13
CA ALA A 93 -10.63 -56.21 -31.10
C ALA A 93 -9.79 -54.93 -30.87
N ALA A 94 -8.44 -55.07 -30.88
CA ALA A 94 -7.54 -53.95 -30.76
C ALA A 94 -7.60 -52.97 -31.94
N LEU A 95 -7.66 -53.50 -33.16
CA LEU A 95 -7.83 -52.73 -34.38
C LEU A 95 -9.18 -51.98 -34.42
N ALA A 96 -10.27 -52.66 -34.01
CA ALA A 96 -11.59 -52.04 -33.95
C ALA A 96 -11.66 -50.92 -32.89
N ALA A 97 -11.08 -51.13 -31.74
CA ALA A 97 -11.02 -50.12 -30.67
C ALA A 97 -10.17 -48.89 -31.07
N ALA A 98 -8.99 -49.13 -31.64
CA ALA A 98 -8.05 -48.06 -32.01
C ALA A 98 -8.57 -47.14 -33.12
N ARG A 99 -9.43 -47.66 -34.03
CA ARG A 99 -10.12 -46.82 -35.04
C ARG A 99 -11.06 -45.78 -34.43
N ARG A 100 -11.48 -45.99 -33.20
CA ARG A 100 -12.42 -45.14 -32.47
C ARG A 100 -11.68 -44.18 -31.48
N PHE A 101 -10.36 -44.28 -31.36
CA PHE A 101 -9.58 -43.38 -30.52
C PHE A 101 -9.65 -41.94 -31.03
N ARG A 102 -9.51 -41.02 -30.10
CA ARG A 102 -9.38 -39.62 -30.42
C ARG A 102 -8.09 -39.07 -29.80
N PHE A 103 -7.40 -38.27 -30.56
CA PHE A 103 -6.13 -37.67 -30.17
C PHE A 103 -6.20 -36.13 -30.28
N GLU A 104 -5.47 -35.46 -29.47
CA GLU A 104 -5.03 -34.12 -29.76
C GLU A 104 -3.97 -34.22 -30.87
N PRO A 105 -4.10 -33.50 -32.01
CA PRO A 105 -3.17 -33.66 -33.13
C PRO A 105 -1.76 -33.25 -32.79
N GLY A 106 -0.78 -33.90 -33.43
CA GLY A 106 0.59 -33.47 -33.39
C GLY A 106 0.77 -32.09 -34.01
N ARG A 107 1.63 -31.26 -33.44
CA ARG A 107 1.84 -29.89 -33.93
C ARG A 107 3.32 -29.62 -34.23
N LEU A 108 3.56 -28.89 -35.31
CA LEU A 108 4.88 -28.31 -35.60
C LEU A 108 5.20 -27.14 -34.67
N ALA A 109 6.45 -26.69 -34.68
CA ALA A 109 6.87 -25.51 -33.95
C ALA A 109 6.13 -24.20 -34.34
N THR A 110 5.48 -24.21 -35.50
CA THR A 110 4.57 -23.16 -36.00
C THR A 110 3.18 -23.18 -35.35
N GLY A 111 2.87 -24.21 -34.55
CA GLY A 111 1.54 -24.44 -34.00
C GLY A 111 0.57 -25.14 -34.92
N GLU A 112 0.91 -25.38 -36.18
CA GLU A 112 0.07 -26.00 -37.18
C GLU A 112 -0.13 -27.52 -36.90
N PRO A 113 -1.33 -28.06 -36.91
CA PRO A 113 -1.58 -29.44 -36.67
C PRO A 113 -1.21 -30.27 -37.94
N VAL A 114 -0.45 -31.33 -37.72
CA VAL A 114 0.00 -32.21 -38.83
C VAL A 114 -0.38 -33.65 -38.56
N PRO A 115 -0.63 -34.45 -39.62
CA PRO A 115 -0.85 -35.88 -39.48
C PRO A 115 0.44 -36.57 -39.03
N VAL A 116 0.32 -37.51 -38.08
CA VAL A 116 1.47 -38.21 -37.47
C VAL A 116 1.10 -39.67 -37.30
N THR A 117 2.01 -40.56 -37.71
CA THR A 117 1.92 -41.98 -37.36
C THR A 117 2.56 -42.23 -36.00
N ILE A 118 1.82 -42.85 -35.10
CA ILE A 118 2.34 -43.23 -33.78
C ILE A 118 2.30 -44.75 -33.58
N THR A 119 3.27 -45.30 -32.89
CA THR A 119 3.21 -46.64 -32.38
C THR A 119 2.53 -46.67 -31.03
N PHE A 120 1.37 -47.35 -30.95
CA PHE A 120 0.57 -47.42 -29.73
C PHE A 120 0.47 -48.87 -29.23
N ARG A 121 0.79 -49.06 -27.96
CA ARG A 121 0.69 -50.34 -27.29
C ARG A 121 -0.61 -50.42 -26.49
N LEU A 122 -1.61 -51.13 -27.04
CA LEU A 122 -2.86 -51.38 -26.35
C LEU A 122 -2.72 -52.64 -25.48
N ARG A 123 -3.07 -52.51 -24.23
CA ARG A 123 -3.09 -53.63 -23.29
C ARG A 123 -4.53 -54.03 -23.02
N ILE A 124 -4.79 -55.31 -23.12
CA ILE A 124 -6.12 -55.92 -22.89
C ILE A 124 -5.97 -56.90 -21.74
N SER A 125 -6.61 -56.57 -20.60
CA SER A 125 -6.51 -57.37 -19.39
C SER A 125 -7.66 -58.38 -19.30
N ALA A 126 -7.35 -59.55 -18.80
CA ALA A 126 -8.35 -60.58 -18.49
C ALA A 126 -9.33 -60.05 -17.43
N PRO A 127 -10.64 -60.29 -17.55
CA PRO A 127 -11.58 -60.00 -16.48
C PRO A 127 -11.15 -60.73 -15.20
N PRO A 128 -11.14 -60.08 -14.03
CA PRO A 128 -10.76 -60.76 -12.80
C PRO A 128 -11.71 -61.88 -12.47
N ALA A 129 -11.17 -63.03 -12.08
CA ALA A 129 -11.98 -64.15 -11.56
C ALA A 129 -12.79 -63.66 -10.36
N PRO A 130 -14.06 -64.04 -10.20
CA PRO A 130 -14.86 -63.67 -9.06
C PRO A 130 -14.23 -64.21 -7.76
N SER A 131 -13.59 -63.35 -7.00
CA SER A 131 -13.13 -63.62 -5.67
C SER A 131 -14.34 -63.63 -4.71
N PRO A 132 -14.41 -64.48 -3.70
CA PRO A 132 -15.47 -64.45 -2.74
C PRO A 132 -15.51 -63.08 -2.07
N ALA A 133 -16.64 -62.46 -2.05
CA ALA A 133 -16.86 -61.11 -1.53
C ALA A 133 -16.52 -61.07 -0.04
N THR A 134 -15.33 -60.60 0.29
CA THR A 134 -15.04 -60.03 1.64
C THR A 134 -15.86 -58.73 1.77
N PRO A 135 -16.62 -58.54 2.87
CA PRO A 135 -17.36 -57.29 3.04
C PRO A 135 -16.39 -56.12 2.94
N PRO A 136 -16.78 -55.07 2.18
CA PRO A 136 -15.88 -53.94 1.95
C PRO A 136 -15.45 -53.36 3.33
N PRO A 137 -14.16 -53.11 3.53
CA PRO A 137 -13.68 -52.46 4.73
C PRO A 137 -14.40 -51.10 4.90
N ARG A 138 -14.81 -50.78 6.12
CA ARG A 138 -15.45 -49.49 6.41
C ARG A 138 -14.49 -48.36 5.97
N PRO A 139 -14.96 -47.38 5.21
CA PRO A 139 -14.11 -46.30 4.74
C PRO A 139 -13.54 -45.50 5.91
N VAL A 140 -12.33 -44.97 5.74
CA VAL A 140 -11.70 -44.03 6.68
C VAL A 140 -12.26 -42.64 6.37
N ARG A 141 -12.82 -41.97 7.36
CA ARG A 141 -13.23 -40.59 7.27
C ARG A 141 -12.04 -39.69 7.55
N PHE A 142 -11.43 -39.13 6.50
CA PHE A 142 -10.22 -38.32 6.61
C PHE A 142 -10.53 -36.86 6.47
N THR A 143 -10.28 -36.08 7.53
CA THR A 143 -10.30 -34.61 7.53
C THR A 143 -8.86 -34.09 7.47
N GLY A 144 -8.53 -33.37 6.41
CA GLY A 144 -7.24 -32.71 6.30
C GLY A 144 -7.36 -31.20 6.38
N ARG A 145 -6.33 -30.54 6.85
CA ARG A 145 -6.22 -29.07 6.83
C ARG A 145 -4.88 -28.66 6.26
N LEU A 146 -4.89 -27.79 5.24
CA LEU A 146 -3.68 -27.23 4.65
C LEU A 146 -3.46 -25.82 5.21
N LEU A 147 -2.32 -25.60 5.82
CA LEU A 147 -1.89 -24.30 6.37
C LEU A 147 -0.51 -23.95 5.84
N GLU A 148 -0.27 -22.67 5.64
CA GLU A 148 1.07 -22.14 5.35
C GLU A 148 1.97 -22.32 6.59
N ARG A 149 3.18 -22.78 6.37
CA ARG A 149 4.19 -22.92 7.43
C ARG A 149 4.65 -21.53 7.90
N GLY A 150 4.73 -21.33 9.20
CA GLY A 150 5.14 -20.07 9.82
C GLY A 150 3.98 -19.13 10.13
N THR A 151 3.12 -18.82 9.18
CA THR A 151 1.98 -17.91 9.36
C THR A 151 0.70 -18.61 9.81
N ARG A 152 0.59 -19.93 9.58
CA ARG A 152 -0.60 -20.76 9.79
C ARG A 152 -1.81 -20.31 8.98
N ARG A 153 -1.60 -19.51 7.92
CA ARG A 153 -2.67 -19.08 7.03
C ARG A 153 -3.33 -20.27 6.35
N PRO A 154 -4.65 -20.37 6.31
CA PRO A 154 -5.32 -21.46 5.62
C PRO A 154 -5.15 -21.33 4.09
N LEU A 155 -4.86 -22.47 3.45
CA LEU A 155 -4.75 -22.58 2.01
C LEU A 155 -6.10 -23.07 1.45
N GLY A 156 -6.97 -22.11 1.13
CA GLY A 156 -8.31 -22.36 0.59
C GLY A 156 -8.30 -22.52 -0.93
N GLY A 157 -9.30 -23.22 -1.47
CA GLY A 157 -9.45 -23.42 -2.91
C GLY A 157 -8.42 -24.36 -3.56
N VAL A 158 -7.62 -25.08 -2.76
CA VAL A 158 -6.56 -25.97 -3.25
C VAL A 158 -7.13 -27.32 -3.65
N PRO A 159 -6.90 -27.79 -4.91
CA PRO A 159 -7.23 -29.13 -5.32
C PRO A 159 -6.42 -30.17 -4.54
N VAL A 160 -7.08 -31.13 -3.91
CA VAL A 160 -6.47 -32.22 -3.16
C VAL A 160 -6.85 -33.54 -3.82
N ALA A 161 -5.85 -34.39 -4.10
CA ALA A 161 -6.01 -35.73 -4.59
C ALA A 161 -5.60 -36.74 -3.52
N VAL A 162 -6.47 -37.67 -3.18
CA VAL A 162 -6.18 -38.77 -2.25
C VAL A 162 -6.10 -40.07 -3.05
N ARG A 163 -4.92 -40.69 -3.07
CA ARG A 163 -4.65 -41.96 -3.79
C ARG A 163 -4.71 -43.12 -2.81
N ALA A 164 -5.63 -44.03 -3.04
CA ALA A 164 -5.84 -45.21 -2.23
C ALA A 164 -5.86 -46.47 -3.13
N GLY A 165 -4.69 -47.11 -3.29
CA GLY A 165 -4.51 -48.15 -4.33
C GLY A 165 -4.72 -47.58 -5.70
N ASP A 166 -5.62 -48.17 -6.48
CA ASP A 166 -5.96 -47.69 -7.84
C ASP A 166 -7.01 -46.55 -7.86
N ALA A 167 -7.61 -46.25 -6.69
CA ALA A 167 -8.62 -45.22 -6.56
C ALA A 167 -7.94 -43.83 -6.35
N VAL A 168 -8.40 -42.82 -7.10
CA VAL A 168 -8.02 -41.41 -6.90
C VAL A 168 -9.27 -40.61 -6.59
N LEU A 169 -9.38 -40.19 -5.33
CA LEU A 169 -10.43 -39.32 -4.84
C LEU A 169 -9.97 -37.86 -4.95
N ARG A 170 -10.84 -36.97 -5.39
CA ARG A 170 -10.51 -35.55 -5.55
C ARG A 170 -11.47 -34.71 -4.73
N THR A 171 -10.93 -33.71 -4.06
CA THR A 171 -11.67 -32.71 -3.28
C THR A 171 -10.95 -31.37 -3.39
N THR A 172 -11.53 -30.33 -2.83
CA THR A 172 -10.93 -28.99 -2.78
C THR A 172 -11.02 -28.47 -1.35
N THR A 173 -10.01 -27.76 -0.88
CA THR A 173 -10.03 -27.14 0.45
C THR A 173 -11.04 -26.00 0.49
N GLY A 174 -11.77 -25.90 1.60
CA GLY A 174 -12.59 -24.73 1.94
C GLY A 174 -11.72 -23.49 2.23
N VAL A 175 -12.35 -22.36 2.45
CA VAL A 175 -11.67 -21.09 2.80
C VAL A 175 -10.83 -21.18 4.09
N ASP A 176 -11.19 -22.10 4.99
CA ASP A 176 -10.47 -22.43 6.21
C ASP A 176 -9.32 -23.45 6.02
N GLY A 177 -9.02 -23.81 4.77
CA GLY A 177 -8.01 -24.80 4.39
C GLY A 177 -8.41 -26.26 4.67
N ARG A 178 -9.63 -26.55 5.14
CA ARG A 178 -10.09 -27.90 5.44
C ARG A 178 -10.67 -28.60 4.22
N PHE A 179 -10.48 -29.92 4.20
CA PHE A 179 -11.13 -30.82 3.24
C PHE A 179 -11.52 -32.12 3.95
N LEU A 180 -12.57 -32.73 3.45
CA LEU A 180 -13.07 -34.00 3.93
C LEU A 180 -13.13 -34.99 2.78
N VAL A 181 -12.68 -36.24 3.02
CA VAL A 181 -12.78 -37.32 2.03
C VAL A 181 -12.99 -38.66 2.73
N GLU A 182 -13.85 -39.48 2.20
CA GLU A 182 -14.04 -40.88 2.65
C GLU A 182 -13.17 -41.81 1.80
N VAL A 183 -12.16 -42.39 2.43
CA VAL A 183 -11.13 -43.20 1.77
C VAL A 183 -11.41 -44.69 1.97
N PRO A 184 -11.56 -45.49 0.89
CA PRO A 184 -11.91 -46.91 0.97
C PRO A 184 -10.75 -47.83 1.41
N ALA A 185 -9.62 -47.27 1.82
CA ALA A 185 -8.42 -48.00 2.19
C ALA A 185 -7.77 -47.44 3.46
N ALA A 186 -7.15 -48.29 4.25
CA ALA A 186 -6.44 -47.93 5.48
C ALA A 186 -5.08 -47.25 5.20
N ARG A 187 -4.54 -47.37 4.00
CA ARG A 187 -3.30 -46.69 3.56
C ARG A 187 -3.56 -45.87 2.31
N PHE A 188 -3.23 -44.59 2.35
CA PHE A 188 -3.43 -43.71 1.21
C PHE A 188 -2.39 -42.58 1.21
N VAL A 189 -2.28 -41.91 0.06
CA VAL A 189 -1.37 -40.75 -0.14
C VAL A 189 -2.19 -39.53 -0.43
N VAL A 190 -1.99 -38.48 0.34
CA VAL A 190 -2.58 -37.16 0.11
C VAL A 190 -1.62 -36.34 -0.71
N VAL A 191 -2.08 -35.83 -1.85
CA VAL A 191 -1.30 -34.99 -2.77
C VAL A 191 -2.04 -33.68 -2.96
N ALA A 192 -1.34 -32.56 -2.75
CA ALA A 192 -1.84 -31.22 -3.08
C ALA A 192 -0.71 -30.36 -3.63
N VAL A 193 -1.04 -29.47 -4.55
CA VAL A 193 -0.09 -28.51 -5.15
C VAL A 193 -0.73 -27.13 -5.06
N PRO A 194 -0.67 -26.47 -3.89
CA PRO A 194 -1.20 -25.12 -3.78
C PRO A 194 -0.36 -24.15 -4.60
N PRO A 195 -0.97 -23.15 -5.23
CA PRO A 195 -0.23 -22.08 -5.92
C PRO A 195 0.78 -21.43 -4.96
N GLY A 196 2.02 -21.22 -5.43
CA GLY A 196 3.06 -20.56 -4.65
C GLY A 196 3.63 -21.36 -3.47
N HIS A 197 3.27 -22.63 -3.30
CA HIS A 197 3.75 -23.48 -2.20
C HIS A 197 4.37 -24.79 -2.70
N GLU A 198 5.14 -25.40 -1.83
CA GLU A 198 5.69 -26.71 -2.08
C GLU A 198 4.59 -27.77 -2.24
N ARG A 199 4.87 -28.76 -3.10
CA ARG A 199 3.99 -29.90 -3.29
C ARG A 199 3.87 -30.73 -2.02
N LEU A 200 2.65 -30.92 -1.51
CA LEU A 200 2.35 -31.91 -0.48
C LEU A 200 2.29 -33.30 -1.09
N GLU A 201 3.02 -34.24 -0.51
CA GLU A 201 2.85 -35.66 -0.71
C GLU A 201 3.02 -36.40 0.62
N ALA A 202 1.90 -36.67 1.29
CA ALA A 202 1.89 -37.27 2.61
C ALA A 202 1.26 -38.66 2.59
N ARG A 203 1.97 -39.67 3.13
CA ARG A 203 1.47 -41.03 3.33
C ARG A 203 0.75 -41.10 4.66
N ILE A 204 -0.47 -41.58 4.64
CA ILE A 204 -1.35 -41.73 5.82
C ILE A 204 -1.64 -43.18 6.03
N ASP A 205 -1.37 -43.65 7.26
CA ASP A 205 -1.79 -44.96 7.78
C ASP A 205 -2.91 -44.73 8.79
N ALA A 206 -4.08 -45.33 8.55
CA ALA A 206 -5.26 -45.24 9.42
C ALA A 206 -5.86 -46.62 9.59
N ARG A 207 -6.75 -46.83 10.57
CA ARG A 207 -7.49 -48.06 10.73
C ARG A 207 -8.79 -48.01 9.93
N ALA A 208 -9.25 -49.16 9.41
CA ALA A 208 -10.53 -49.25 8.75
C ALA A 208 -11.68 -48.69 9.62
N GLY A 209 -12.45 -47.75 9.15
CA GLY A 209 -13.53 -47.08 9.89
C GLY A 209 -13.07 -46.01 10.88
N GLU A 210 -11.78 -45.62 10.89
CA GLU A 210 -11.24 -44.55 11.72
C GLU A 210 -11.65 -43.18 11.20
N GLU A 211 -11.96 -42.24 12.11
CA GLU A 211 -12.01 -40.80 11.80
C GLU A 211 -10.61 -40.24 12.10
N ARG A 212 -9.98 -39.69 11.06
CA ARG A 212 -8.62 -39.15 11.13
C ARG A 212 -8.60 -37.67 10.77
N ASP A 213 -8.08 -36.86 11.69
CA ASP A 213 -7.82 -35.40 11.42
C ASP A 213 -6.32 -35.16 11.36
N GLN A 214 -5.86 -34.42 10.33
CA GLN A 214 -4.46 -34.12 10.19
C GLN A 214 -4.24 -32.73 9.53
N THR A 215 -3.40 -31.91 10.18
CA THR A 215 -2.97 -30.63 9.66
C THR A 215 -1.61 -30.76 8.98
N PHE A 216 -1.50 -30.19 7.79
CA PHE A 216 -0.28 -30.11 6.99
C PHE A 216 0.17 -28.66 6.93
N TYR A 217 1.46 -28.44 7.14
CA TYR A 217 2.10 -27.14 7.02
C TYR A 217 3.00 -27.13 5.80
N LEU A 218 2.68 -26.30 4.80
CA LEU A 218 3.40 -26.21 3.55
C LEU A 218 4.26 -24.94 3.50
N GLU A 219 5.48 -25.09 3.04
CA GLU A 219 6.38 -23.94 2.78
C GLU A 219 5.99 -23.26 1.47
N GLN A 220 6.21 -21.96 1.43
CA GLN A 220 6.12 -21.22 0.16
C GLN A 220 7.26 -21.69 -0.76
N ALA A 221 6.91 -22.05 -2.00
CA ALA A 221 7.87 -22.42 -3.02
C ALA A 221 8.44 -21.14 -3.65
N GLY A 222 9.62 -20.74 -3.17
CA GLY A 222 10.24 -19.48 -3.58
C GLY A 222 9.86 -18.32 -2.67
N ALA A 223 10.47 -17.15 -2.86
CA ALA A 223 10.17 -15.93 -2.12
C ALA A 223 8.73 -15.52 -2.40
N GLY A 224 7.85 -15.71 -1.40
CA GLY A 224 6.42 -15.65 -1.62
C GLY A 224 5.85 -14.25 -1.61
N TYR A 225 5.42 -13.79 -2.79
CA TYR A 225 4.28 -12.88 -2.89
C TYR A 225 3.11 -13.67 -3.48
N GLU A 226 2.05 -13.87 -2.71
CA GLU A 226 0.78 -14.34 -3.28
C GLU A 226 0.10 -13.15 -3.95
N ALA A 227 -0.01 -13.21 -5.26
CA ALA A 227 -0.89 -12.31 -5.99
C ALA A 227 -2.34 -12.75 -5.75
N TYR A 228 -3.04 -12.12 -4.82
CA TYR A 228 -4.50 -12.13 -4.86
C TYR A 228 -4.92 -11.30 -6.06
N VAL A 229 -5.50 -11.97 -7.04
CA VAL A 229 -6.29 -11.28 -8.05
C VAL A 229 -7.60 -10.87 -7.38
N ARG A 230 -7.57 -9.80 -6.59
CA ARG A 230 -8.79 -9.04 -6.35
C ARG A 230 -9.19 -8.42 -7.68
N ALA A 231 -10.46 -8.54 -8.04
CA ALA A 231 -11.00 -7.67 -9.08
C ALA A 231 -10.61 -6.24 -8.66
N ALA A 232 -9.83 -5.57 -9.50
CA ALA A 232 -9.37 -4.21 -9.20
C ALA A 232 -10.62 -3.37 -8.89
N PRO A 233 -10.67 -2.68 -7.73
CA PRO A 233 -11.79 -1.80 -7.46
C PRO A 233 -11.89 -0.81 -8.60
N VAL A 234 -13.13 -0.52 -8.99
CA VAL A 234 -13.39 0.43 -10.05
C VAL A 234 -12.79 1.76 -9.66
N ARG A 235 -11.83 2.25 -10.43
CA ARG A 235 -11.17 3.52 -10.17
C ARG A 235 -12.09 4.66 -10.61
N SER A 236 -12.39 5.56 -9.70
CA SER A 236 -13.13 6.81 -9.95
C SER A 236 -12.21 8.01 -10.20
N GLU A 237 -10.93 7.87 -9.90
CA GLU A 237 -9.92 8.93 -9.95
C GLU A 237 -9.03 8.79 -11.19
N VAL A 238 -8.46 9.92 -11.64
CA VAL A 238 -7.47 9.94 -12.74
C VAL A 238 -6.19 9.25 -12.28
N THR A 239 -5.64 9.67 -11.14
CA THR A 239 -4.44 9.08 -10.56
C THR A 239 -4.82 8.47 -9.22
N ARG A 240 -4.70 7.16 -9.09
CA ARG A 240 -4.84 6.45 -7.83
C ARG A 240 -3.82 5.33 -7.79
N GLU A 241 -2.90 5.44 -6.84
CA GLU A 241 -1.94 4.39 -6.57
C GLU A 241 -2.36 3.61 -5.33
N VAL A 242 -2.32 2.30 -5.42
CA VAL A 242 -2.68 1.40 -4.32
C VAL A 242 -1.42 0.70 -3.85
N LEU A 243 -1.10 0.85 -2.57
CA LEU A 243 -0.02 0.12 -1.90
C LEU A 243 -0.62 -0.89 -0.94
N THR A 244 -0.20 -2.14 -1.03
CA THR A 244 -0.58 -3.17 -0.06
C THR A 244 0.48 -3.29 1.03
N SER A 245 0.06 -3.70 2.23
CA SER A 245 0.98 -3.92 3.34
C SER A 245 2.07 -4.94 3.03
N GLU A 246 1.74 -5.99 2.25
CA GLU A 246 2.70 -7.02 1.84
C GLU A 246 3.80 -6.48 0.91
N GLU A 247 3.45 -5.59 -0.02
CA GLU A 247 4.40 -5.01 -0.98
C GLU A 247 5.44 -4.14 -0.29
N VAL A 248 5.04 -3.43 0.76
CA VAL A 248 5.88 -2.43 1.42
C VAL A 248 6.64 -2.98 2.63
N ALA A 249 6.23 -4.13 3.18
CA ALA A 249 6.79 -4.67 4.42
C ALA A 249 8.33 -4.76 4.47
N LYS A 250 9.01 -4.87 3.32
CA LYS A 250 10.46 -5.01 3.20
C LYS A 250 11.14 -3.87 2.42
N VAL A 251 10.43 -2.78 2.17
CA VAL A 251 11.02 -1.60 1.52
C VAL A 251 12.01 -0.95 2.48
N ALA A 252 13.22 -0.67 2.00
CA ALA A 252 14.26 0.00 2.77
C ALA A 252 13.79 1.41 3.20
N GLY A 253 14.14 1.83 4.43
CA GLY A 253 13.75 3.10 5.01
C GLY A 253 12.28 3.23 5.40
N SER A 254 11.42 2.24 5.09
CA SER A 254 10.03 2.21 5.55
C SER A 254 9.87 1.53 6.92
N GLN A 255 10.84 0.70 7.30
CA GLN A 255 10.80 -0.12 8.53
C GLN A 255 9.56 -1.03 8.61
N GLY A 256 8.98 -1.37 7.45
CA GLY A 256 7.76 -2.16 7.34
C GLY A 256 6.47 -1.35 7.53
N ASP A 257 6.56 -0.03 7.59
CA ASP A 257 5.41 0.87 7.68
C ASP A 257 4.92 1.27 6.28
N THR A 258 3.73 0.78 5.91
CA THR A 258 3.16 0.99 4.58
C THR A 258 2.83 2.46 4.31
N LEU A 259 2.45 3.20 5.34
CA LEU A 259 2.09 4.60 5.18
C LEU A 259 3.33 5.46 4.89
N LYS A 260 4.50 5.13 5.45
CA LYS A 260 5.76 5.82 5.09
C LYS A 260 6.09 5.69 3.60
N ALA A 261 5.79 4.55 2.97
CA ALA A 261 6.04 4.35 1.55
C ALA A 261 5.12 5.15 0.62
N VAL A 262 4.03 5.71 1.13
CA VAL A 262 3.18 6.65 0.35
C VAL A 262 3.97 7.89 -0.05
N LEU A 263 4.91 8.34 0.79
CA LEU A 263 5.78 9.48 0.50
C LEU A 263 6.83 9.19 -0.59
N ASP A 264 6.94 7.94 -1.02
CA ASP A 264 7.82 7.51 -2.10
C ASP A 264 7.10 7.42 -3.47
N LEU A 265 5.80 7.78 -3.53
CA LEU A 265 4.98 7.80 -4.74
C LEU A 265 5.10 9.15 -5.49
N PRO A 266 4.79 9.17 -6.81
CA PRO A 266 4.83 10.41 -7.57
C PRO A 266 3.82 11.44 -7.03
N GLY A 267 4.20 12.71 -7.02
CA GLY A 267 3.35 13.79 -6.51
C GLY A 267 3.48 14.08 -5.02
N ALA A 268 4.14 13.22 -4.25
CA ALA A 268 4.45 13.46 -2.85
C ALA A 268 5.79 14.19 -2.70
N ALA A 269 5.79 15.39 -2.14
CA ALA A 269 6.98 16.14 -1.81
C ALA A 269 7.40 15.88 -0.36
N ARG A 270 8.67 16.16 -0.04
CA ARG A 270 9.24 15.92 1.27
C ARG A 270 9.09 17.15 2.18
N GLY A 271 8.58 16.98 3.38
CA GLY A 271 8.65 17.97 4.45
C GLY A 271 10.06 18.09 5.04
N ALA A 272 10.33 19.20 5.73
CA ALA A 272 11.60 19.41 6.44
C ALA A 272 11.79 18.35 7.53
N PHE A 273 13.02 17.93 7.77
CA PHE A 273 13.41 16.92 8.77
C PHE A 273 12.66 15.57 8.63
N GLY A 274 12.05 15.32 7.46
CA GLY A 274 11.25 14.11 7.27
C GLY A 274 9.97 14.08 8.13
N GLY A 275 9.41 15.23 8.47
CA GLY A 275 8.34 15.42 9.45
C GLY A 275 7.00 14.72 9.19
N GLY A 276 6.88 13.94 8.11
CA GLY A 276 5.64 13.22 7.79
C GLY A 276 4.52 14.10 7.21
N GLU A 277 4.82 15.34 6.87
CA GLU A 277 3.88 16.27 6.24
C GLU A 277 3.45 15.78 4.86
N LEU A 278 2.16 15.86 4.56
CA LEU A 278 1.58 15.43 3.29
C LEU A 278 1.54 16.60 2.30
N ILE A 279 2.61 16.78 1.57
CA ILE A 279 2.74 17.83 0.55
C ILE A 279 2.47 17.19 -0.82
N LEU A 280 1.21 17.26 -1.29
CA LEU A 280 0.78 16.58 -2.51
C LEU A 280 0.62 17.57 -3.67
N ARG A 281 1.34 17.33 -4.77
CA ARG A 281 1.31 18.17 -5.97
C ARG A 281 1.46 19.66 -5.64
N GLY A 282 2.47 20.00 -4.81
CA GLY A 282 2.79 21.39 -4.44
C GLY A 282 1.68 22.11 -3.68
N SER A 283 0.82 21.41 -2.97
CA SER A 283 -0.14 21.96 -2.01
C SER A 283 0.51 22.15 -0.64
N ALA A 284 -0.11 22.95 0.24
CA ALA A 284 0.29 23.01 1.63
C ALA A 284 -0.05 21.69 2.36
N PRO A 285 0.62 21.36 3.48
CA PRO A 285 0.30 20.17 4.27
C PRO A 285 -1.18 20.09 4.70
N GLY A 286 -1.79 21.22 5.08
CA GLY A 286 -3.19 21.31 5.48
C GLY A 286 -4.22 21.11 4.34
N ASP A 287 -3.79 21.19 3.10
CA ASP A 287 -4.64 21.04 1.90
C ASP A 287 -5.04 19.58 1.62
N SER A 288 -4.30 18.63 2.18
CA SER A 288 -4.50 17.20 1.96
C SER A 288 -5.10 16.54 3.19
N LYS A 289 -5.93 15.51 2.98
CA LYS A 289 -6.65 14.81 4.05
C LYS A 289 -6.31 13.32 4.06
N VAL A 290 -6.34 12.75 5.26
CA VAL A 290 -6.15 11.32 5.48
C VAL A 290 -7.39 10.72 6.11
N PHE A 291 -7.81 9.59 5.57
CA PHE A 291 -8.99 8.87 6.04
C PHE A 291 -8.60 7.44 6.44
N VAL A 292 -9.27 6.91 7.45
CA VAL A 292 -9.27 5.50 7.83
C VAL A 292 -10.70 5.00 7.73
N GLU A 293 -10.94 4.05 6.82
CA GLU A 293 -12.29 3.52 6.54
C GLU A 293 -13.32 4.64 6.34
N GLY A 294 -12.93 5.64 5.54
CA GLY A 294 -13.79 6.77 5.16
C GLY A 294 -13.95 7.88 6.19
N GLN A 295 -13.34 7.81 7.36
CA GLN A 295 -13.35 8.84 8.38
C GLN A 295 -12.01 9.55 8.48
N GLU A 296 -12.03 10.88 8.52
CA GLU A 296 -10.82 11.71 8.64
C GLU A 296 -10.10 11.45 9.97
N ILE A 297 -8.77 11.42 9.94
CA ILE A 297 -7.92 11.34 11.13
C ILE A 297 -6.98 12.55 11.21
N PRO A 298 -6.65 13.04 12.42
CA PRO A 298 -5.90 14.29 12.60
C PRO A 298 -4.41 14.16 12.26
N ALA A 299 -3.84 12.98 12.40
CA ALA A 299 -2.42 12.73 12.18
C ALA A 299 -2.16 11.32 11.69
N ILE A 300 -1.46 11.20 10.57
CA ILE A 300 -1.09 9.90 10.00
C ILE A 300 0.22 9.37 10.59
N TYR A 301 1.11 10.26 11.07
CA TYR A 301 2.41 9.92 11.64
C TYR A 301 2.56 10.50 13.03
N HIS A 302 3.32 9.80 13.84
CA HIS A 302 3.88 10.33 15.07
C HIS A 302 4.87 11.46 14.79
N PHE A 303 5.16 12.25 15.81
CA PHE A 303 6.09 13.35 15.75
C PHE A 303 7.40 12.96 15.04
N GLY A 304 7.82 13.81 14.09
CA GLY A 304 9.02 13.58 13.29
C GLY A 304 8.88 12.53 12.18
N GLY A 305 7.66 12.06 11.86
CA GLY A 305 7.45 11.11 10.78
C GLY A 305 8.07 9.73 10.99
N LEU A 306 8.40 9.39 12.23
CA LEU A 306 9.13 8.16 12.57
C LEU A 306 8.30 6.91 12.31
N ARG A 307 7.00 6.94 12.62
CA ARG A 307 6.07 5.84 12.45
C ARG A 307 4.65 6.33 12.22
N SER A 308 3.82 5.53 11.55
CA SER A 308 2.40 5.83 11.41
C SER A 308 1.63 5.53 12.68
N THR A 309 0.53 6.27 12.89
CA THR A 309 -0.41 6.09 14.01
C THR A 309 -1.36 4.93 13.80
N VAL A 310 -1.43 4.38 12.56
CA VAL A 310 -2.21 3.20 12.20
C VAL A 310 -1.27 2.00 12.09
N ASN A 311 -1.62 0.92 12.82
CA ASN A 311 -0.79 -0.27 12.86
C ASN A 311 -0.73 -0.98 11.49
N PRO A 312 0.46 -1.19 10.88
CA PRO A 312 0.60 -1.84 9.59
C PRO A 312 0.02 -3.26 9.54
N ARG A 313 -0.08 -3.94 10.67
CA ARG A 313 -0.61 -5.31 10.76
C ARG A 313 -2.07 -5.41 10.35
N PHE A 314 -2.89 -4.41 10.69
CA PHE A 314 -4.31 -4.37 10.32
C PHE A 314 -4.57 -3.63 9.01
N LEU A 315 -3.55 -3.11 8.38
CA LEU A 315 -3.66 -2.44 7.12
C LEU A 315 -3.80 -3.46 5.98
N ASP A 316 -4.81 -3.28 5.13
CA ASP A 316 -5.00 -4.02 3.88
C ASP A 316 -4.30 -3.29 2.72
N SER A 317 -4.68 -2.04 2.52
CA SER A 317 -4.15 -1.20 1.46
C SER A 317 -4.23 0.28 1.81
N VAL A 318 -3.44 1.07 1.11
CA VAL A 318 -3.50 2.53 1.13
C VAL A 318 -3.76 3.02 -0.28
N ASP A 319 -4.81 3.80 -0.43
CA ASP A 319 -5.13 4.50 -1.67
C ASP A 319 -4.53 5.90 -1.62
N PHE A 320 -3.62 6.17 -2.51
CA PHE A 320 -2.97 7.47 -2.68
C PHE A 320 -3.55 8.19 -3.89
N VAL A 321 -4.21 9.33 -3.65
CA VAL A 321 -4.86 10.15 -4.68
C VAL A 321 -4.35 11.59 -4.57
N PRO A 322 -3.31 11.96 -5.30
CA PRO A 322 -2.66 13.27 -5.16
C PRO A 322 -3.47 14.45 -5.72
N GLY A 323 -4.62 14.19 -6.30
CA GLY A 323 -5.58 15.19 -6.82
C GLY A 323 -6.64 14.55 -7.70
N ASN A 324 -7.63 15.32 -8.15
CA ASN A 324 -8.78 14.85 -8.92
C ASN A 324 -9.52 13.68 -8.25
N PHE A 325 -9.70 13.77 -6.93
CA PHE A 325 -10.39 12.75 -6.14
C PHE A 325 -11.92 12.82 -6.32
N ALA A 326 -12.57 11.69 -6.05
CA ALA A 326 -14.02 11.49 -6.23
C ALA A 326 -14.86 12.38 -5.30
N PRO A 327 -16.15 12.66 -5.61
CA PRO A 327 -16.97 13.63 -4.88
C PRO A 327 -17.38 13.21 -3.47
N ASP A 328 -17.20 11.95 -3.11
CA ASP A 328 -17.37 11.48 -1.73
C ASP A 328 -16.31 12.04 -0.77
N TYR A 329 -15.18 12.57 -1.28
CA TYR A 329 -14.20 13.31 -0.51
C TYR A 329 -14.31 14.81 -0.81
N GLY A 330 -14.14 15.64 0.21
CA GLY A 330 -14.23 17.10 0.12
C GLY A 330 -13.40 17.80 1.17
N ARG A 331 -13.61 19.12 1.32
CA ARG A 331 -12.92 19.98 2.30
C ARG A 331 -11.38 19.91 2.18
N ALA A 332 -10.88 19.70 0.96
CA ALA A 332 -9.48 19.58 0.64
C ALA A 332 -9.19 20.16 -0.74
N THR A 333 -8.08 20.88 -0.90
CA THR A 333 -7.60 21.42 -2.17
C THR A 333 -6.33 20.72 -2.67
N GLY A 334 -5.74 19.83 -1.86
CA GLY A 334 -4.56 19.03 -2.15
C GLY A 334 -4.88 17.67 -2.75
N GLY A 335 -4.76 16.64 -1.96
CA GLY A 335 -5.02 15.24 -2.30
C GLY A 335 -5.61 14.46 -1.13
N ILE A 336 -5.84 13.17 -1.34
CA ILE A 336 -6.45 12.27 -0.37
C ILE A 336 -5.58 11.04 -0.18
N ILE A 337 -5.45 10.58 1.06
CA ILE A 337 -4.94 9.26 1.41
C ILE A 337 -6.07 8.52 2.12
N GLU A 338 -6.47 7.37 1.61
CA GLU A 338 -7.45 6.51 2.23
C GLU A 338 -6.79 5.21 2.70
N VAL A 339 -6.86 4.94 3.98
CA VAL A 339 -6.33 3.74 4.63
C VAL A 339 -7.44 2.72 4.77
N LYS A 340 -7.28 1.56 4.15
CA LYS A 340 -8.19 0.43 4.25
C LYS A 340 -7.63 -0.60 5.21
N LEU A 341 -8.47 -1.07 6.11
CA LEU A 341 -8.13 -2.07 7.10
C LEU A 341 -8.63 -3.45 6.66
N ARG A 342 -7.84 -4.49 6.92
CA ARG A 342 -8.28 -5.87 6.74
C ARG A 342 -9.09 -6.35 7.94
N ASP A 343 -9.92 -7.34 7.72
CA ASP A 343 -10.60 -8.01 8.82
C ASP A 343 -9.60 -8.85 9.65
N PRO A 344 -9.77 -8.90 10.98
CA PRO A 344 -8.99 -9.79 11.84
C PRO A 344 -9.21 -11.27 11.50
N ALA A 345 -8.23 -12.10 11.84
CA ALA A 345 -8.35 -13.54 11.68
C ALA A 345 -9.55 -14.10 12.46
N SER A 346 -10.39 -14.89 11.80
CA SER A 346 -11.59 -15.49 12.40
C SER A 346 -11.46 -16.97 12.73
N ASP A 347 -10.30 -17.58 12.40
CA ASP A 347 -10.09 -19.03 12.46
C ASP A 347 -9.16 -19.47 13.60
N LEU A 348 -8.08 -18.73 13.86
CA LEU A 348 -7.06 -19.04 14.86
C LEU A 348 -6.53 -17.76 15.49
N LEU A 349 -6.07 -17.88 16.73
CA LEU A 349 -5.29 -16.81 17.36
C LEU A 349 -3.93 -16.65 16.66
N ARG A 350 -3.64 -15.46 16.21
CA ARG A 350 -2.38 -15.05 15.60
C ARG A 350 -1.83 -13.84 16.31
N GLY A 351 -0.53 -13.66 16.23
CA GLY A 351 0.12 -12.52 16.84
C GLY A 351 1.39 -12.13 16.11
N GLN A 352 1.81 -10.94 16.40
CA GLN A 352 3.11 -10.40 16.01
C GLN A 352 3.67 -9.60 17.17
N ALA A 353 4.97 -9.73 17.39
CA ALA A 353 5.73 -8.85 18.26
C ALA A 353 6.94 -8.35 17.48
N ASP A 354 7.18 -7.06 17.53
CA ASP A 354 8.32 -6.42 16.89
C ASP A 354 9.06 -5.52 17.88
N VAL A 355 10.34 -5.38 17.63
CA VAL A 355 11.22 -4.51 18.39
C VAL A 355 12.33 -4.02 17.48
N ASN A 356 12.59 -2.73 17.53
CA ASN A 356 13.70 -2.11 16.80
C ASN A 356 14.46 -1.11 17.66
N LEU A 357 15.31 -0.30 17.04
CA LEU A 357 16.16 0.67 17.74
C LEU A 357 15.39 1.67 18.59
N TYR A 358 14.18 2.06 18.22
CA TYR A 358 13.46 3.15 18.88
C TYR A 358 12.02 2.81 19.32
N ASP A 359 11.44 1.70 18.88
CA ASP A 359 10.11 1.28 19.32
C ASP A 359 9.95 -0.23 19.49
N ALA A 360 8.86 -0.61 20.14
CA ALA A 360 8.40 -1.98 20.23
C ALA A 360 6.88 -2.04 20.10
N GLY A 361 6.41 -3.11 19.50
CA GLY A 361 4.99 -3.33 19.25
C GLY A 361 4.55 -4.76 19.48
N VAL A 362 3.26 -4.91 19.72
CA VAL A 362 2.58 -6.20 19.79
C VAL A 362 1.22 -6.10 19.14
N SER A 363 0.85 -7.13 18.40
CA SER A 363 -0.51 -7.27 17.88
C SER A 363 -1.01 -8.70 18.05
N LEU A 364 -2.31 -8.82 18.31
CA LEU A 364 -3.01 -10.09 18.48
C LEU A 364 -4.32 -10.04 17.72
N GLU A 365 -4.71 -11.12 17.08
CA GLU A 365 -5.98 -11.24 16.37
C GLU A 365 -6.51 -12.67 16.41
N GLY A 366 -7.83 -12.82 16.44
CA GLY A 366 -8.45 -14.13 16.47
C GLY A 366 -9.97 -14.09 16.67
N PRO A 367 -10.61 -15.27 16.70
CA PRO A 367 -12.04 -15.39 16.98
C PRO A 367 -12.35 -14.96 18.41
N LEU A 368 -13.39 -14.12 18.59
CA LEU A 368 -13.92 -13.68 19.90
C LEU A 368 -15.16 -14.49 20.33
N GLY A 369 -15.64 -15.43 19.51
CA GLY A 369 -16.89 -16.17 19.74
C GLY A 369 -18.10 -15.52 19.05
N ASP A 370 -19.19 -16.28 18.96
CA ASP A 370 -20.47 -15.85 18.36
C ASP A 370 -20.38 -15.16 16.99
N GLY A 371 -19.40 -15.58 16.16
CA GLY A 371 -19.17 -15.03 14.84
C GLY A 371 -18.40 -13.71 14.83
N TRP A 372 -17.93 -13.23 15.97
CA TRP A 372 -17.02 -12.09 16.04
C TRP A 372 -15.57 -12.53 15.83
N ALA A 373 -14.83 -11.73 15.06
CA ALA A 373 -13.39 -11.73 14.99
C ALA A 373 -12.84 -10.41 15.55
N GLY A 374 -11.74 -10.47 16.27
CA GLY A 374 -11.16 -9.27 16.87
C GLY A 374 -9.66 -9.19 16.71
N GLY A 375 -9.13 -7.98 16.72
CA GLY A 375 -7.72 -7.67 16.68
C GLY A 375 -7.38 -6.52 17.63
N PHE A 376 -6.19 -6.58 18.19
CA PHE A 376 -5.62 -5.55 19.05
C PHE A 376 -4.17 -5.32 18.64
N ALA A 377 -3.73 -4.06 18.60
CA ALA A 377 -2.35 -3.67 18.42
C ALA A 377 -1.97 -2.54 19.37
N PHE A 378 -0.71 -2.54 19.78
CA PHE A 378 -0.13 -1.51 20.63
C PHE A 378 1.34 -1.32 20.27
N HIS A 379 1.78 -0.05 20.15
CA HIS A 379 3.19 0.31 20.03
C HIS A 379 3.58 1.33 21.09
N ARG A 380 4.85 1.30 21.47
CA ARG A 380 5.49 2.32 22.31
C ARG A 380 6.89 2.59 21.81
N SER A 381 7.23 3.88 21.63
CA SER A 381 8.63 4.25 21.45
C SER A 381 9.38 4.19 22.79
N TRP A 382 10.66 3.90 22.74
CA TRP A 382 11.58 3.94 23.87
C TRP A 382 12.75 4.90 23.67
N ILE A 383 12.60 5.84 22.75
CA ILE A 383 13.58 6.92 22.52
C ILE A 383 13.85 7.67 23.82
N ASP A 384 12.83 7.83 24.67
CA ASP A 384 12.90 8.43 26.00
C ASP A 384 13.88 7.68 26.94
N ALA A 385 14.08 6.39 26.78
CA ALA A 385 15.03 5.59 27.56
C ALA A 385 16.46 5.65 27.00
N ILE A 386 16.63 5.82 25.68
CA ILE A 386 17.94 5.78 25.01
C ILE A 386 18.56 7.17 24.92
N LEU A 387 17.78 8.17 24.54
CA LEU A 387 18.28 9.51 24.22
C LEU A 387 19.05 10.18 25.38
N PRO A 388 18.58 10.11 26.64
CA PRO A 388 19.35 10.66 27.78
C PRO A 388 20.72 10.01 27.99
N ALA A 389 20.88 8.76 27.55
CA ALA A 389 22.14 8.03 27.69
C ALA A 389 23.18 8.37 26.61
N VAL A 390 22.75 8.92 25.47
CA VAL A 390 23.62 9.23 24.31
C VAL A 390 23.89 10.73 24.17
N ILE A 391 23.09 11.61 24.80
CA ILE A 391 23.30 13.04 24.79
C ILE A 391 24.42 13.39 25.77
N PRO A 392 25.49 14.10 25.33
CA PRO A 392 26.56 14.51 26.19
C PRO A 392 26.09 15.46 27.31
N SER A 393 26.64 15.29 28.52
CA SER A 393 26.44 16.25 29.59
C SER A 393 27.06 17.61 29.20
N GLY A 394 26.24 18.65 29.09
CA GLY A 394 26.64 19.97 28.62
C GLY A 394 26.21 20.30 27.19
N ALA A 395 25.38 19.46 26.57
CA ALA A 395 24.71 19.82 25.34
C ALA A 395 23.83 21.07 25.54
N THR A 396 23.65 21.84 24.49
CA THR A 396 22.77 23.03 24.46
C THR A 396 21.29 22.70 24.63
N LEU A 397 20.94 21.44 24.44
CA LEU A 397 19.61 20.88 24.56
C LEU A 397 19.60 19.80 25.65
N SER A 398 18.64 19.86 26.57
CA SER A 398 18.31 18.78 27.49
C SER A 398 16.82 18.48 27.42
N PHE A 399 16.42 17.27 27.82
CA PHE A 399 15.01 16.87 27.84
C PHE A 399 14.51 16.80 29.30
N ASP A 400 13.37 17.44 29.54
CA ASP A 400 12.55 17.18 30.71
C ASP A 400 11.70 15.90 30.44
N THR A 401 11.12 15.85 29.26
CA THR A 401 10.47 14.65 28.73
C THR A 401 11.06 14.36 27.35
N ALA A 402 11.88 13.31 27.23
CA ALA A 402 12.42 12.90 25.94
C ALA A 402 11.28 12.45 25.00
N PRO A 403 11.44 12.60 23.67
CA PRO A 403 10.41 12.25 22.71
C PRO A 403 9.87 10.83 22.93
N ARG A 404 8.58 10.71 23.10
CA ARG A 404 7.92 9.41 23.24
C ARG A 404 6.58 9.42 22.53
N TYR A 405 6.19 8.27 22.01
CA TYR A 405 4.87 8.06 21.45
C TYR A 405 4.26 6.71 21.85
N TYR A 406 2.93 6.67 21.79
CA TYR A 406 2.13 5.48 21.97
C TYR A 406 1.06 5.49 20.89
N ASP A 407 0.78 4.32 20.30
CA ASP A 407 -0.42 4.10 19.51
C ASP A 407 -1.08 2.78 19.89
N TYR A 408 -2.38 2.71 19.71
CA TYR A 408 -3.15 1.49 19.93
C TYR A 408 -4.33 1.46 18.98
N GLN A 409 -4.69 0.25 18.62
CA GLN A 409 -5.79 -0.05 17.73
C GLN A 409 -6.51 -1.31 18.19
N PHE A 410 -7.82 -1.23 18.28
CA PHE A 410 -8.71 -2.37 18.46
C PHE A 410 -9.69 -2.40 17.29
N ILE A 411 -9.89 -3.58 16.70
CA ILE A 411 -10.81 -3.84 15.60
C ILE A 411 -11.64 -5.07 15.92
N ALA A 412 -12.95 -4.99 15.73
CA ALA A 412 -13.85 -6.13 15.83
C ALA A 412 -14.79 -6.17 14.63
N THR A 413 -14.97 -7.35 14.05
CA THR A 413 -15.82 -7.52 12.87
C THR A 413 -16.81 -8.66 13.08
N LYS A 414 -18.01 -8.51 12.52
CA LYS A 414 -19.07 -9.52 12.53
C LYS A 414 -19.89 -9.46 11.25
N LYS A 415 -20.17 -10.61 10.67
CA LYS A 415 -21.15 -10.74 9.59
C LYS A 415 -22.56 -10.75 10.14
N LEU A 416 -23.42 -9.90 9.63
CA LEU A 416 -24.84 -9.76 9.94
C LEU A 416 -25.67 -10.13 8.70
N GLY A 417 -25.82 -11.43 8.44
CA GLY A 417 -26.35 -11.91 7.17
C GLY A 417 -25.42 -11.56 6.01
N ASP A 418 -25.90 -10.78 5.05
CA ASP A 418 -25.09 -10.32 3.89
C ASP A 418 -24.36 -9.00 4.16
N GLN A 419 -24.58 -8.38 5.32
CA GLN A 419 -23.90 -7.17 5.76
C GLN A 419 -22.72 -7.50 6.67
N ALA A 420 -21.76 -6.59 6.76
CA ALA A 420 -20.63 -6.63 7.69
C ALA A 420 -20.69 -5.44 8.63
N LEU A 421 -20.55 -5.71 9.93
CA LEU A 421 -20.36 -4.70 10.97
C LEU A 421 -18.89 -4.71 11.38
N ARG A 422 -18.26 -3.53 11.40
CA ARG A 422 -16.91 -3.31 11.90
C ARG A 422 -16.94 -2.24 12.99
N LEU A 423 -16.26 -2.50 14.09
CA LEU A 423 -16.06 -1.57 15.19
C LEU A 423 -14.57 -1.31 15.32
N LEU A 424 -14.18 -0.05 15.41
CA LEU A 424 -12.80 0.40 15.56
C LEU A 424 -12.69 1.28 16.81
N TYR A 425 -11.60 1.10 17.55
CA TYR A 425 -11.13 2.04 18.56
C TYR A 425 -9.64 2.20 18.40
N TYR A 426 -9.18 3.40 18.12
CA TYR A 426 -7.77 3.67 17.87
C TYR A 426 -7.39 5.06 18.34
N GLY A 427 -6.10 5.26 18.56
CA GLY A 427 -5.59 6.52 18.98
C GLY A 427 -4.09 6.57 19.11
N SER A 428 -3.57 7.78 19.31
CA SER A 428 -2.16 8.03 19.56
C SER A 428 -1.94 9.09 20.61
N LEU A 429 -0.74 9.05 21.22
CA LEU A 429 -0.21 10.08 22.10
C LEU A 429 1.25 10.32 21.76
N ASP A 430 1.59 11.55 21.47
CA ASP A 430 2.97 12.03 21.28
C ASP A 430 3.30 13.08 22.32
N GLU A 431 4.48 13.01 22.91
CA GLU A 431 4.93 13.96 23.92
C GLU A 431 6.44 14.19 23.85
N VAL A 432 6.82 15.45 23.88
CA VAL A 432 8.21 15.89 24.06
C VAL A 432 8.27 17.18 24.86
N SER A 433 9.22 17.27 25.77
CA SER A 433 9.53 18.50 26.48
C SER A 433 11.06 18.66 26.58
N ALA A 434 11.54 19.75 26.05
CA ALA A 434 12.97 20.04 25.97
C ALA A 434 13.30 21.40 26.55
N ILE A 435 14.49 21.53 27.14
CA ILE A 435 15.03 22.76 27.69
C ILE A 435 16.21 23.21 26.84
N LEU A 436 16.09 24.39 26.26
CA LEU A 436 17.17 25.07 25.52
C LEU A 436 18.02 25.90 26.49
N HIS A 437 19.26 25.49 26.70
CA HIS A 437 20.18 26.17 27.63
C HIS A 437 20.85 27.40 27.04
N GLN A 438 20.91 27.50 25.73
CA GLN A 438 21.47 28.69 25.05
C GLN A 438 20.52 29.09 23.90
N PRO A 439 19.80 30.21 24.03
CA PRO A 439 19.01 30.75 22.93
C PRO A 439 19.95 31.25 21.83
N THR A 440 19.75 30.77 20.60
CA THR A 440 20.65 31.11 19.50
C THR A 440 20.39 32.49 18.91
N ALA A 441 19.16 32.87 18.63
CA ALA A 441 18.82 34.15 17.99
C ALA A 441 17.78 34.97 18.75
N ASP A 442 16.94 34.34 19.58
CA ASP A 442 15.88 35.02 20.31
C ASP A 442 15.86 34.57 21.79
N PRO A 443 16.17 35.49 22.72
CA PRO A 443 16.24 35.20 24.16
C PRO A 443 14.90 34.74 24.75
N VAL A 444 13.78 35.00 24.09
CA VAL A 444 12.45 34.63 24.58
C VAL A 444 12.19 33.13 24.48
N ILE A 445 12.95 32.41 23.62
CA ILE A 445 12.88 30.93 23.50
C ILE A 445 13.64 30.28 24.68
N ALA A 446 14.40 31.03 25.47
CA ALA A 446 15.10 30.46 26.59
C ALA A 446 14.13 29.89 27.61
N GLY A 447 14.27 28.64 27.97
CA GLY A 447 13.59 28.04 29.09
C GLY A 447 12.71 26.82 28.79
N GLY A 448 12.41 26.48 27.55
CA GLY A 448 11.71 25.25 27.30
C GLY A 448 10.81 25.25 26.08
N PHE A 449 10.67 24.07 25.50
CA PHE A 449 9.71 23.75 24.45
C PHE A 449 8.97 22.51 24.87
N GLY A 450 7.64 22.51 24.77
CA GLY A 450 6.80 21.36 25.02
C GLY A 450 5.81 21.16 23.87
N LEU A 451 5.66 19.91 23.45
CA LEU A 451 4.64 19.49 22.50
C LEU A 451 3.95 18.25 23.02
N ARG A 452 2.62 18.26 23.01
CA ARG A 452 1.78 17.10 23.27
C ARG A 452 0.66 17.04 22.25
N THR A 453 0.57 15.93 21.56
CA THR A 453 -0.53 15.65 20.62
C THR A 453 -1.17 14.34 21.02
N MET A 454 -2.50 14.30 21.06
CA MET A 454 -3.25 13.11 21.41
C MET A 454 -4.55 13.07 20.61
N PHE A 455 -4.94 11.89 20.16
CA PHE A 455 -6.30 11.67 19.69
C PHE A 455 -6.80 10.27 20.07
N HIS A 456 -8.12 10.13 20.17
CA HIS A 456 -8.84 8.89 20.40
C HIS A 456 -10.07 8.88 19.53
N ALA A 457 -10.27 7.85 18.73
CA ALA A 457 -11.42 7.71 17.85
C ALA A 457 -12.14 6.38 18.08
N VAL A 458 -13.45 6.44 18.17
CA VAL A 458 -14.35 5.28 18.13
C VAL A 458 -15.17 5.37 16.85
N GLN A 459 -15.11 4.34 16.04
CA GLN A 459 -15.81 4.28 14.75
C GLN A 459 -16.61 2.99 14.64
N ALA A 460 -17.79 3.08 14.05
CA ALA A 460 -18.62 1.95 13.66
C ALA A 460 -18.93 2.04 12.17
N GLU A 461 -18.78 0.92 11.46
CA GLU A 461 -19.05 0.81 10.03
C GLU A 461 -20.02 -0.35 9.77
N LEU A 462 -21.04 -0.08 8.95
CA LEU A 462 -21.97 -1.07 8.43
C LEU A 462 -21.93 -1.05 6.91
N SER A 463 -21.53 -2.15 6.31
CA SER A 463 -21.39 -2.25 4.85
C SER A 463 -22.07 -3.49 4.30
N GLY A 464 -22.55 -3.41 3.04
CA GLY A 464 -23.11 -4.56 2.34
C GLY A 464 -24.39 -4.26 1.57
N PRO A 465 -24.97 -5.30 0.94
CA PRO A 465 -26.23 -5.16 0.21
C PRO A 465 -27.41 -4.91 1.16
N VAL A 466 -28.34 -4.07 0.72
CA VAL A 466 -29.58 -3.74 1.48
C VAL A 466 -30.80 -4.38 0.81
N ALA A 467 -30.97 -4.18 -0.49
CA ALA A 467 -32.06 -4.75 -1.25
C ALA A 467 -31.74 -4.77 -2.76
N GLY A 468 -31.88 -5.92 -3.39
CA GLY A 468 -31.65 -6.06 -4.83
C GLY A 468 -30.24 -5.59 -5.24
N ALA A 469 -30.18 -4.57 -6.10
CA ALA A 469 -28.95 -3.99 -6.60
C ALA A 469 -28.44 -2.79 -5.77
N LEU A 470 -29.04 -2.53 -4.60
CA LEU A 470 -28.66 -1.43 -3.72
C LEU A 470 -27.69 -1.91 -2.61
N ARG A 471 -26.55 -1.26 -2.53
CA ARG A 471 -25.53 -1.48 -1.50
C ARG A 471 -25.35 -0.21 -0.67
N GLN A 472 -25.05 -0.35 0.61
CA GLN A 472 -24.68 0.75 1.50
C GLN A 472 -23.31 0.51 2.12
N ASP A 473 -22.61 1.62 2.39
CA ASP A 473 -21.41 1.70 3.20
C ASP A 473 -21.56 2.91 4.11
N THR A 474 -21.83 2.67 5.41
CA THR A 474 -22.13 3.73 6.38
C THR A 474 -21.17 3.64 7.54
N SER A 475 -20.49 4.73 7.86
CA SER A 475 -19.58 4.85 8.99
C SER A 475 -19.92 6.05 9.85
N ALA A 476 -19.81 5.87 11.17
CA ALA A 476 -19.98 6.93 12.17
C ALA A 476 -18.77 6.92 13.10
N GLN A 477 -18.24 8.08 13.41
CA GLN A 477 -17.08 8.27 14.29
C GLN A 477 -17.35 9.31 15.36
N VAL A 478 -16.80 9.10 16.56
CA VAL A 478 -16.60 10.13 17.57
C VAL A 478 -15.11 10.19 17.88
N GLU A 479 -14.56 11.39 17.83
CA GLU A 479 -13.15 11.64 18.04
C GLU A 479 -12.93 12.70 19.12
N LEU A 480 -11.92 12.45 19.97
CA LEU A 480 -11.37 13.39 20.92
C LEU A 480 -9.94 13.70 20.50
N GLN A 481 -9.60 14.97 20.32
CA GLN A 481 -8.26 15.41 19.98
C GLN A 481 -7.78 16.47 20.95
N GLN A 482 -6.49 16.43 21.30
CA GLN A 482 -5.80 17.47 22.04
C GLN A 482 -4.46 17.76 21.38
N PHE A 483 -4.22 19.03 21.13
CA PHE A 483 -2.92 19.56 20.72
C PHE A 483 -2.51 20.64 21.68
N ARG A 484 -1.33 20.48 22.30
CA ARG A 484 -0.76 21.47 23.22
C ARG A 484 0.69 21.72 22.85
N THR A 485 1.05 22.98 22.68
CA THR A 485 2.45 23.39 22.58
C THR A 485 2.74 24.55 23.53
N ALA A 486 3.96 24.60 24.04
CA ALA A 486 4.40 25.65 24.93
C ALA A 486 5.84 26.09 24.59
N PHE A 487 6.12 27.39 24.70
CA PHE A 487 7.45 27.96 24.45
C PHE A 487 7.81 28.91 25.56
N GLY A 488 8.88 28.60 26.28
CA GLY A 488 9.24 29.35 27.46
C GLY A 488 8.12 29.34 28.52
N PRO A 489 8.16 30.29 29.50
CA PRO A 489 7.21 30.27 30.60
C PRO A 489 5.85 30.91 30.30
N GLN A 490 5.69 31.58 29.16
CA GLN A 490 4.52 32.43 28.93
C GLN A 490 3.69 32.03 27.69
N PHE A 491 4.33 31.48 26.67
CA PHE A 491 3.65 31.22 25.40
C PHE A 491 3.12 29.79 25.34
N PHE A 492 1.86 29.65 24.93
CA PHE A 492 1.21 28.38 24.75
C PHE A 492 0.14 28.45 23.67
N PHE A 493 -0.13 27.32 23.07
CA PHE A 493 -1.32 27.06 22.26
C PHE A 493 -1.90 25.73 22.73
N ASP A 494 -3.18 25.75 23.12
CA ASP A 494 -3.93 24.59 23.63
C ASP A 494 -5.21 24.46 22.80
N LEU A 495 -5.38 23.33 22.13
CA LEU A 495 -6.54 23.02 21.29
C LEU A 495 -7.13 21.69 21.72
N GLY A 496 -8.36 21.71 22.22
CA GLY A 496 -9.17 20.52 22.47
C GLY A 496 -10.30 20.43 21.46
N LEU A 497 -10.46 19.29 20.78
CA LEU A 497 -11.55 19.06 19.84
C LEU A 497 -12.35 17.83 20.26
N VAL A 498 -13.67 17.94 20.11
CA VAL A 498 -14.59 16.81 20.14
C VAL A 498 -15.35 16.84 18.83
N SER A 499 -15.19 15.81 18.02
CA SER A 499 -15.82 15.72 16.71
C SER A 499 -16.73 14.49 16.63
N ALA A 500 -17.88 14.65 15.99
CA ALA A 500 -18.77 13.56 15.59
C ALA A 500 -18.94 13.60 14.07
N ALA A 501 -18.66 12.51 13.40
CA ALA A 501 -18.76 12.41 11.96
C ALA A 501 -19.67 11.26 11.54
N LEU A 502 -20.43 11.47 10.49
CA LEU A 502 -21.30 10.48 9.85
C LEU A 502 -21.09 10.52 8.35
N ARG A 503 -20.71 9.39 7.77
CA ARG A 503 -20.64 9.22 6.32
C ARG A 503 -21.50 8.04 5.89
N SER A 504 -22.33 8.23 4.88
CA SER A 504 -23.17 7.17 4.33
C SER A 504 -23.16 7.23 2.81
N THR A 505 -22.68 6.19 2.19
CA THR A 505 -22.60 6.04 0.74
C THR A 505 -23.53 4.93 0.28
N TRP A 506 -24.35 5.22 -0.71
CA TRP A 506 -25.29 4.30 -1.33
C TRP A 506 -24.94 4.10 -2.80
N THR A 507 -24.79 2.85 -3.20
CA THR A 507 -24.45 2.46 -4.57
C THR A 507 -25.60 1.66 -5.15
N ALA A 508 -26.15 2.11 -6.28
CA ALA A 508 -27.24 1.50 -6.98
C ALA A 508 -26.84 1.14 -8.43
N GLU A 509 -26.95 -0.13 -8.78
CA GLU A 509 -26.79 -0.61 -10.17
C GLU A 509 -28.09 -0.30 -10.94
N LEU A 510 -28.08 0.75 -11.78
CA LEU A 510 -29.24 1.17 -12.56
C LEU A 510 -29.38 0.40 -13.88
N GLY A 511 -28.40 -0.39 -14.24
CA GLY A 511 -28.34 -1.20 -15.45
C GLY A 511 -26.96 -1.80 -15.67
N ARG A 512 -26.69 -2.33 -16.86
CA ARG A 512 -25.38 -2.94 -17.18
C ARG A 512 -24.26 -1.92 -17.39
N THR A 513 -24.63 -0.68 -17.73
CA THR A 513 -23.68 0.38 -18.10
C THR A 513 -23.81 1.62 -17.22
N LEU A 514 -24.66 1.55 -16.20
CA LEU A 514 -25.00 2.72 -15.38
C LEU A 514 -25.08 2.33 -13.91
N GLN A 515 -24.26 2.98 -13.09
CA GLN A 515 -24.23 2.85 -11.64
C GLN A 515 -24.32 4.25 -11.03
N LEU A 516 -25.16 4.45 -10.04
CA LEU A 516 -25.23 5.67 -9.25
C LEU A 516 -24.64 5.43 -7.88
N ARG A 517 -23.75 6.30 -7.48
CA ARG A 517 -23.20 6.40 -6.12
C ARG A 517 -23.58 7.75 -5.56
N ALA A 518 -24.27 7.78 -4.42
CA ALA A 518 -24.68 9.03 -3.78
C ALA A 518 -24.63 8.87 -2.26
N GLY A 519 -24.48 9.98 -1.55
CA GLY A 519 -24.40 9.89 -0.10
C GLY A 519 -24.36 11.24 0.60
N LEU A 520 -24.16 11.13 1.90
CA LEU A 520 -23.96 12.25 2.81
C LEU A 520 -22.62 12.10 3.56
N ASP A 521 -22.08 13.23 3.95
CA ASP A 521 -20.85 13.35 4.74
C ASP A 521 -21.04 14.56 5.66
N ALA A 522 -21.14 14.35 6.97
CA ALA A 522 -21.43 15.40 7.94
C ALA A 522 -20.47 15.30 9.12
N THR A 523 -19.90 16.44 9.51
CA THR A 523 -19.04 16.56 10.68
C THR A 523 -19.56 17.68 11.57
N ALA A 524 -19.63 17.40 12.88
CA ALA A 524 -19.93 18.37 13.91
C ALA A 524 -18.76 18.39 14.91
N THR A 525 -18.14 19.55 15.10
CA THR A 525 -16.94 19.71 15.94
C THR A 525 -17.16 20.80 16.97
N VAL A 526 -16.79 20.51 18.21
CA VAL A 526 -16.66 21.51 19.28
C VAL A 526 -15.18 21.68 19.57
N ALA A 527 -14.69 22.92 19.45
CA ALA A 527 -13.30 23.28 19.65
C ALA A 527 -13.16 24.21 20.86
N ASP A 528 -12.34 23.83 21.83
CA ASP A 528 -11.90 24.66 22.92
C ASP A 528 -10.46 25.14 22.64
N ILE A 529 -10.28 26.44 22.42
CA ILE A 529 -9.03 27.05 21.97
C ILE A 529 -8.51 27.98 23.09
N GLY A 530 -7.31 27.72 23.55
CA GLY A 530 -6.56 28.61 24.44
C GLY A 530 -5.26 29.00 23.77
N VAL A 531 -5.01 30.28 23.55
CA VAL A 531 -3.77 30.77 22.96
C VAL A 531 -3.23 31.97 23.72
N ASN A 532 -1.93 31.94 23.96
CA ASN A 532 -1.13 33.11 24.31
C ASN A 532 0.20 32.91 23.63
N ALA A 533 0.29 33.31 22.37
CA ALA A 533 1.46 33.05 21.56
C ALA A 533 1.71 34.18 20.56
N PRO A 534 2.95 34.36 20.12
CA PRO A 534 3.25 35.19 18.97
C PRO A 534 2.44 34.75 17.75
N GLN A 535 2.00 35.75 16.97
CA GLN A 535 1.30 35.45 15.72
C GLN A 535 2.20 34.64 14.78
N VAL A 536 1.73 33.46 14.36
CA VAL A 536 2.44 32.62 13.40
C VAL A 536 2.39 33.31 12.03
N PRO A 537 3.55 33.51 11.36
CA PRO A 537 3.58 34.03 10.00
C PRO A 537 2.78 33.14 9.06
N LEU A 538 2.00 33.74 8.15
CA LEU A 538 1.36 33.03 7.05
C LEU A 538 2.39 32.60 6.00
N GLU A 539 1.98 31.68 5.14
CA GLU A 539 2.80 31.25 4.02
C GLU A 539 3.35 32.43 3.21
N GLY A 540 4.63 32.37 2.90
CA GLY A 540 5.32 33.44 2.21
C GLY A 540 5.69 34.67 3.04
N GLN A 541 5.26 34.73 4.29
CA GLN A 541 5.77 35.74 5.20
C GLN A 541 7.11 35.30 5.81
N PRO A 542 8.10 36.17 5.88
CA PRO A 542 9.34 35.86 6.57
C PRO A 542 9.06 35.66 8.07
N PRO A 543 9.76 34.74 8.75
CA PRO A 543 9.59 34.54 10.17
C PRO A 543 9.97 35.78 10.95
N THR A 544 9.08 36.25 11.81
CA THR A 544 9.34 37.37 12.71
C THR A 544 9.97 36.85 14.01
N PRO A 545 11.04 37.46 14.57
CA PRO A 545 11.54 37.08 15.86
C PRO A 545 10.44 37.11 16.92
N ILE A 546 10.37 36.11 17.77
CA ILE A 546 9.32 35.94 18.79
C ILE A 546 9.28 37.17 19.74
N SER A 547 10.44 37.72 20.05
CA SER A 547 10.58 38.91 20.94
C SER A 547 9.90 40.18 20.42
N VAL A 548 9.67 40.29 19.10
CA VAL A 548 9.06 41.47 18.47
C VAL A 548 7.72 41.15 17.76
N ALA A 549 7.34 39.87 17.70
CA ALA A 549 6.10 39.48 17.09
C ALA A 549 4.88 39.87 17.96
N PRO A 550 3.79 40.34 17.37
CA PRO A 550 2.54 40.60 18.10
C PRO A 550 2.06 39.36 18.82
N VAL A 551 1.71 39.46 20.10
CA VAL A 551 1.17 38.36 20.90
C VAL A 551 -0.35 38.33 20.74
N VAL A 552 -0.90 37.19 20.40
CA VAL A 552 -2.34 36.92 20.37
C VAL A 552 -2.70 36.15 21.63
N GLY A 553 -3.60 36.73 22.45
CA GLY A 553 -4.18 36.06 23.60
C GLY A 553 -5.68 35.87 23.40
N ALA A 554 -6.14 34.63 23.41
CA ALA A 554 -7.56 34.29 23.31
C ALA A 554 -7.88 33.00 24.06
N ALA A 555 -9.09 32.95 24.63
CA ALA A 555 -9.70 31.71 25.09
C ALA A 555 -11.11 31.64 24.53
N LYS A 556 -11.43 30.64 23.74
CA LYS A 556 -12.68 30.57 23.00
C LYS A 556 -13.17 29.15 22.80
N ARG A 557 -14.47 29.00 22.77
CA ARG A 557 -15.18 27.82 22.32
C ARG A 557 -15.81 28.10 20.95
N ALA A 558 -15.56 27.24 19.98
CA ALA A 558 -16.16 27.29 18.65
C ALA A 558 -16.98 26.03 18.40
N GLU A 559 -18.10 26.15 17.70
CA GLU A 559 -18.94 25.06 17.28
C GLU A 559 -19.03 25.09 15.74
N LEU A 560 -18.66 24.02 15.11
CA LEU A 560 -18.58 23.88 13.67
C LEU A 560 -19.53 22.76 13.22
N LEU A 561 -20.32 23.03 12.19
CA LEU A 561 -21.16 22.03 11.54
C LEU A 561 -20.94 22.11 10.03
N GLU A 562 -20.54 20.98 9.46
CA GLU A 562 -20.12 20.87 8.06
C GLU A 562 -20.81 19.67 7.37
N PRO A 563 -22.12 19.77 7.05
CA PRO A 563 -22.80 18.75 6.26
C PRO A 563 -22.49 18.87 4.78
N ALA A 564 -22.41 17.72 4.10
CA ALA A 564 -22.26 17.65 2.67
C ALA A 564 -23.12 16.55 2.06
N LEU A 565 -23.53 16.77 0.82
CA LEU A 565 -24.17 15.79 -0.04
C LEU A 565 -23.31 15.57 -1.28
N PHE A 566 -23.25 14.35 -1.77
CA PHE A 566 -22.53 14.04 -3.00
C PHE A 566 -23.26 13.02 -3.87
N ALA A 567 -23.00 13.09 -5.17
CA ALA A 567 -23.44 12.09 -6.13
C ALA A 567 -22.43 11.93 -7.24
N GLU A 568 -22.23 10.71 -7.71
CA GLU A 568 -21.39 10.33 -8.85
C GLU A 568 -22.14 9.32 -9.71
N LEU A 569 -22.16 9.54 -11.01
CA LEU A 569 -22.73 8.62 -11.98
C LEU A 569 -21.58 7.93 -12.72
N ARG A 570 -21.47 6.62 -12.62
CA ARG A 570 -20.61 5.83 -13.48
C ARG A 570 -21.38 5.41 -14.73
N TRP A 571 -20.93 5.87 -15.87
CA TRP A 571 -21.52 5.58 -17.16
C TRP A 571 -20.51 4.94 -18.11
N GLU A 572 -20.86 3.78 -18.65
CA GLU A 572 -20.04 3.03 -19.61
C GLU A 572 -20.71 3.04 -20.98
N PRO A 573 -20.60 4.15 -21.75
CA PRO A 573 -21.28 4.27 -23.05
C PRO A 573 -20.75 3.30 -24.11
N LEU A 574 -19.50 2.92 -24.02
CA LEU A 574 -18.80 2.02 -24.92
C LEU A 574 -17.92 1.06 -24.12
N PRO A 575 -17.60 -0.14 -24.63
CA PRO A 575 -16.65 -1.04 -23.99
C PRO A 575 -15.32 -0.36 -23.73
N GLY A 576 -14.85 -0.42 -22.49
CA GLY A 576 -13.58 0.19 -22.06
C GLY A 576 -13.62 1.69 -21.84
N LEU A 577 -14.72 2.39 -22.13
CA LEU A 577 -14.88 3.81 -21.84
C LEU A 577 -15.78 4.00 -20.63
N THR A 578 -15.24 4.62 -19.58
CA THR A 578 -15.97 5.00 -18.36
C THR A 578 -15.96 6.53 -18.21
N VAL A 579 -17.13 7.10 -17.99
CA VAL A 579 -17.35 8.54 -17.76
C VAL A 579 -17.99 8.71 -16.38
N LEU A 580 -17.40 9.54 -15.52
CA LEU A 580 -17.77 9.71 -14.12
C LEU A 580 -18.03 11.21 -13.84
N PRO A 581 -19.22 11.73 -14.20
CA PRO A 581 -19.63 13.04 -13.71
C PRO A 581 -20.03 12.94 -12.23
N GLY A 582 -19.56 13.87 -11.43
CA GLY A 582 -19.82 13.95 -10.01
C GLY A 582 -20.11 15.37 -9.54
N LEU A 583 -20.82 15.47 -8.45
CA LEU A 583 -21.17 16.71 -7.79
C LEU A 583 -21.11 16.56 -6.28
N ARG A 584 -20.51 17.52 -5.61
CA ARG A 584 -20.53 17.64 -4.16
C ARG A 584 -21.06 19.02 -3.76
N LEU A 585 -21.84 19.05 -2.69
CA LEU A 585 -22.41 20.25 -2.07
C LEU A 585 -22.00 20.23 -0.60
N ASP A 586 -21.24 21.21 -0.16
CA ASP A 586 -20.88 21.39 1.26
C ASP A 586 -21.55 22.66 1.79
N TRP A 587 -21.81 22.69 3.10
CA TRP A 587 -22.20 23.89 3.83
C TRP A 587 -21.31 24.03 5.08
N TYR A 588 -20.86 25.25 5.35
CA TYR A 588 -19.92 25.57 6.43
C TYR A 588 -20.56 26.55 7.40
N SER A 589 -20.82 26.12 8.64
CA SER A 589 -21.46 26.99 9.66
C SER A 589 -20.61 28.21 10.00
N GLN A 590 -19.27 28.08 9.98
CA GLN A 590 -18.35 29.19 10.30
C GLN A 590 -18.34 30.30 9.24
N LEU A 591 -18.76 29.99 8.03
CA LEU A 591 -18.84 30.94 6.93
C LEU A 591 -20.28 31.36 6.61
N ASP A 592 -21.28 30.65 7.19
CA ASP A 592 -22.69 30.69 6.81
C ASP A 592 -22.91 30.62 5.28
N ARG A 593 -22.14 29.75 4.63
CA ARG A 593 -22.13 29.61 3.16
C ARG A 593 -22.02 28.18 2.71
N GLY A 594 -22.62 27.92 1.54
CA GLY A 594 -22.47 26.64 0.83
C GLY A 594 -21.52 26.74 -0.34
N THR A 595 -20.94 25.61 -0.68
CA THR A 595 -20.08 25.43 -1.87
C THR A 595 -20.64 24.37 -2.82
N THR A 596 -20.23 24.40 -4.07
CA THR A 596 -20.64 23.44 -5.10
C THR A 596 -19.42 23.03 -5.91
N ASP A 597 -19.09 21.74 -5.89
CA ASP A 597 -17.89 21.16 -6.46
C ASP A 597 -18.23 20.15 -7.57
N PRO A 598 -18.40 20.60 -8.83
CA PRO A 598 -18.56 19.71 -9.96
C PRO A 598 -17.23 19.06 -10.33
N ARG A 599 -17.29 17.77 -10.69
CA ARG A 599 -16.13 16.95 -11.08
C ARG A 599 -16.49 16.08 -12.28
N LEU A 600 -15.49 15.80 -13.11
CA LEU A 600 -15.62 14.90 -14.26
C LEU A 600 -14.33 14.10 -14.41
N THR A 601 -14.44 12.78 -14.41
CA THR A 601 -13.35 11.87 -14.75
C THR A 601 -13.74 11.04 -15.95
N VAL A 602 -12.81 10.82 -16.87
CA VAL A 602 -12.96 9.96 -18.05
C VAL A 602 -11.79 8.99 -18.10
N ARG A 603 -12.09 7.70 -18.26
CA ARG A 603 -11.10 6.64 -18.43
C ARG A 603 -11.47 5.83 -19.67
N TRP A 604 -10.50 5.57 -20.52
CA TRP A 604 -10.71 4.83 -21.75
C TRP A 604 -9.58 3.84 -21.99
N GLU A 605 -9.89 2.55 -21.87
CA GLU A 605 -9.00 1.50 -22.35
C GLU A 605 -9.08 1.46 -23.89
N ALA A 606 -8.29 2.35 -24.54
CA ALA A 606 -8.30 2.57 -25.98
C ALA A 606 -7.82 1.36 -26.77
N ILE A 607 -6.83 0.65 -26.24
CA ILE A 607 -6.35 -0.65 -26.70
C ILE A 607 -6.02 -1.52 -25.49
N PRO A 608 -6.06 -2.85 -25.61
CA PRO A 608 -5.76 -3.73 -24.47
C PRO A 608 -4.41 -3.39 -23.80
N GLY A 609 -4.46 -3.05 -22.51
CA GLY A 609 -3.28 -2.68 -21.73
C GLY A 609 -2.87 -1.23 -21.81
N THR A 610 -3.58 -0.37 -22.58
CA THR A 610 -3.35 1.08 -22.60
C THR A 610 -4.63 1.81 -22.21
N THR A 611 -4.60 2.52 -21.09
CA THR A 611 -5.70 3.34 -20.60
C THR A 611 -5.32 4.81 -20.71
N LEU A 612 -6.13 5.58 -21.41
CA LEU A 612 -6.09 7.04 -21.41
C LEU A 612 -7.04 7.54 -20.32
N GLU A 613 -6.60 8.54 -19.60
CA GLU A 613 -7.37 9.09 -18.50
C GLU A 613 -7.29 10.61 -18.46
N GLY A 614 -8.36 11.22 -17.98
CA GLY A 614 -8.43 12.67 -17.83
C GLY A 614 -9.49 13.07 -16.81
N GLY A 615 -9.24 14.17 -16.12
CA GLY A 615 -10.18 14.68 -15.14
C GLY A 615 -10.06 16.19 -14.98
N ILE A 616 -11.19 16.80 -14.65
CA ILE A 616 -11.29 18.19 -14.25
C ILE A 616 -12.27 18.30 -13.09
N GLY A 617 -11.97 19.10 -12.10
CA GLY A 617 -12.88 19.33 -10.97
C GLY A 617 -12.59 20.63 -10.23
N LEU A 618 -13.62 21.10 -9.56
CA LEU A 618 -13.55 22.15 -8.55
C LEU A 618 -13.48 21.50 -7.17
N TYR A 619 -12.59 22.01 -6.34
CA TYR A 619 -12.33 21.54 -4.98
C TYR A 619 -12.26 22.73 -4.07
N GLN A 620 -12.96 22.70 -2.96
CA GLN A 620 -13.03 23.81 -2.04
C GLN A 620 -12.73 23.32 -0.62
N GLN A 621 -12.13 24.22 0.17
CA GLN A 621 -11.71 23.99 1.55
C GLN A 621 -12.10 25.21 2.38
N PRO A 622 -12.72 25.05 3.56
CA PRO A 622 -13.00 26.19 4.42
C PRO A 622 -11.69 26.73 5.03
N PRO A 623 -11.59 28.06 5.29
CA PRO A 623 -10.55 28.60 6.14
C PRO A 623 -10.56 27.91 7.52
N THR A 624 -9.42 27.93 8.20
CA THR A 624 -9.34 27.40 9.56
C THR A 624 -10.24 28.20 10.51
N PRO A 625 -10.70 27.61 11.61
CA PRO A 625 -11.50 28.31 12.62
C PRO A 625 -10.83 29.57 13.18
N GLN A 626 -9.51 29.58 13.25
CA GLN A 626 -8.75 30.75 13.68
C GLN A 626 -8.81 31.89 12.67
N GLU A 627 -8.72 31.58 11.38
CA GLU A 627 -8.76 32.57 10.31
C GLU A 627 -10.15 33.19 10.14
N SER A 628 -11.20 32.39 10.26
CA SER A 628 -12.60 32.83 10.14
C SER A 628 -13.21 33.38 11.44
N ASP A 629 -12.44 33.48 12.51
CA ASP A 629 -12.90 33.95 13.80
C ASP A 629 -13.35 35.42 13.75
N PRO A 630 -14.53 35.78 14.24
CA PRO A 630 -15.01 37.16 14.23
C PRO A 630 -14.20 38.15 15.06
N THR A 631 -13.41 37.65 16.04
CA THR A 631 -12.66 38.50 16.97
C THR A 631 -11.20 38.65 16.60
N THR A 632 -10.59 37.54 16.16
CA THR A 632 -9.14 37.44 15.89
C THR A 632 -8.81 37.12 14.43
N GLY A 633 -9.82 36.96 13.60
CA GLY A 633 -9.69 36.62 12.19
C GLY A 633 -10.54 37.50 11.27
N ASN A 634 -11.18 36.88 10.31
CA ASN A 634 -12.11 37.50 9.38
C ASN A 634 -13.29 36.56 9.06
N PRO A 635 -14.50 36.84 9.58
CA PRO A 635 -15.68 36.01 9.32
C PRO A 635 -16.22 36.11 7.87
N ASP A 636 -15.76 37.08 7.09
CA ASP A 636 -16.17 37.27 5.70
C ASP A 636 -15.29 36.51 4.71
N LEU A 637 -14.36 35.67 5.18
CA LEU A 637 -13.54 34.87 4.31
C LEU A 637 -14.37 33.93 3.42
N LEU A 638 -13.84 33.62 2.25
CA LEU A 638 -14.38 32.65 1.32
C LEU A 638 -13.72 31.29 1.53
N ALA A 639 -14.38 30.21 1.13
CA ALA A 639 -13.73 28.92 0.99
C ALA A 639 -12.63 29.03 -0.08
N GLU A 640 -11.44 28.56 0.23
CA GLU A 640 -10.33 28.45 -0.70
C GLU A 640 -10.68 27.51 -1.85
N ARG A 641 -10.24 27.81 -3.06
CA ARG A 641 -10.68 27.13 -4.28
C ARG A 641 -9.49 26.61 -5.09
N SER A 642 -9.62 25.39 -5.57
CA SER A 642 -8.67 24.74 -6.47
C SER A 642 -9.40 24.13 -7.68
N VAL A 643 -9.15 24.66 -8.87
CA VAL A 643 -9.53 23.99 -10.12
C VAL A 643 -8.39 23.08 -10.50
N GLN A 644 -8.63 21.78 -10.49
CA GLN A 644 -7.63 20.77 -10.81
C GLN A 644 -7.95 20.09 -12.14
N THR A 645 -6.93 19.91 -12.96
CA THR A 645 -7.01 19.19 -14.24
C THR A 645 -5.85 18.23 -14.34
N SER A 646 -6.11 16.98 -14.74
CA SER A 646 -5.08 15.99 -15.01
C SER A 646 -5.39 15.23 -16.29
N VAL A 647 -4.33 14.84 -17.02
CA VAL A 647 -4.40 13.95 -18.19
C VAL A 647 -3.27 12.95 -18.07
N GLY A 648 -3.59 11.65 -18.26
CA GLY A 648 -2.63 10.60 -18.07
C GLY A 648 -2.77 9.45 -19.05
N VAL A 649 -1.76 8.58 -19.03
CA VAL A 649 -1.74 7.30 -19.72
C VAL A 649 -1.17 6.24 -18.79
N GLU A 650 -1.91 5.16 -18.63
CA GLU A 650 -1.44 3.92 -17.99
C GLU A 650 -1.13 2.90 -19.08
N GLN A 651 0.03 2.27 -19.00
CA GLN A 651 0.49 1.28 -19.96
C GLN A 651 0.97 0.02 -19.24
N ARG A 652 0.36 -1.11 -19.52
CA ARG A 652 0.90 -2.43 -19.15
C ARG A 652 1.96 -2.83 -20.16
N LEU A 653 3.21 -2.99 -19.70
CA LEU A 653 4.37 -3.30 -20.53
C LEU A 653 4.66 -4.81 -20.62
N GLY A 654 3.94 -5.61 -19.84
CA GLY A 654 4.07 -7.07 -19.75
C GLY A 654 3.46 -7.61 -18.48
N GLU A 655 3.72 -8.87 -18.15
CA GLU A 655 3.26 -9.45 -16.88
C GLU A 655 4.00 -8.80 -15.71
N GLY A 656 3.25 -8.09 -14.86
CA GLY A 656 3.76 -7.47 -13.63
C GLY A 656 4.60 -6.20 -13.85
N VAL A 657 4.56 -5.58 -15.03
CA VAL A 657 5.23 -4.28 -15.28
C VAL A 657 4.22 -3.30 -15.86
N GLU A 658 4.07 -2.17 -15.19
CA GLU A 658 3.19 -1.08 -15.59
C GLU A 658 3.90 0.28 -15.52
N ALA A 659 3.54 1.18 -16.41
CA ALA A 659 4.05 2.54 -16.46
C ALA A 659 2.88 3.53 -16.50
N HIS A 660 2.95 4.56 -15.67
CA HIS A 660 1.98 5.65 -15.62
C HIS A 660 2.69 6.96 -15.91
N LEU A 661 2.07 7.79 -16.73
CA LEU A 661 2.54 9.14 -17.01
C LEU A 661 1.35 10.10 -16.92
N THR A 662 1.42 11.07 -16.01
CA THR A 662 0.32 12.00 -15.74
C THR A 662 0.83 13.44 -15.76
N GLY A 663 0.22 14.29 -16.57
CA GLY A 663 0.37 15.74 -16.49
C GLY A 663 -0.77 16.34 -15.67
N PHE A 664 -0.45 17.32 -14.82
CA PHE A 664 -1.45 17.99 -14.00
C PHE A 664 -1.26 19.51 -13.96
N TYR A 665 -2.38 20.20 -13.73
CA TYR A 665 -2.45 21.64 -13.51
C TYR A 665 -3.47 21.97 -12.42
N LYS A 666 -3.07 22.78 -11.42
CA LYS A 666 -3.95 23.34 -10.39
C LYS A 666 -3.96 24.85 -10.48
N ARG A 667 -5.14 25.46 -10.46
CA ARG A 667 -5.32 26.90 -10.30
C ARG A 667 -6.01 27.17 -8.97
N LEU A 668 -5.37 27.96 -8.14
CA LEU A 668 -5.83 28.29 -6.80
C LEU A 668 -6.34 29.75 -6.78
N SER A 669 -7.42 29.96 -6.06
CA SER A 669 -8.00 31.32 -5.84
C SER A 669 -8.65 31.38 -4.46
N ASP A 670 -8.94 32.59 -4.01
CA ASP A 670 -9.54 32.87 -2.72
C ASP A 670 -8.70 32.34 -1.53
N LEU A 671 -7.37 32.17 -1.73
CA LEU A 671 -6.47 31.72 -0.67
C LEU A 671 -6.41 32.76 0.45
N VAL A 672 -6.38 32.30 1.68
CA VAL A 672 -6.27 33.14 2.86
C VAL A 672 -4.86 33.70 2.95
N VAL A 673 -4.75 35.01 2.95
CA VAL A 673 -3.48 35.74 3.04
C VAL A 673 -3.58 36.84 4.08
N ALA A 674 -2.42 37.30 4.58
CA ALA A 674 -2.38 38.46 5.46
C ALA A 674 -2.89 39.71 4.73
N ASN A 675 -3.75 40.48 5.40
CA ASN A 675 -4.19 41.75 4.88
C ASN A 675 -3.22 42.87 5.27
N PRO A 676 -2.46 43.44 4.33
CA PRO A 676 -1.43 44.43 4.67
C PRO A 676 -2.02 45.71 5.29
N LEU A 677 -3.30 46.01 5.05
CA LEU A 677 -3.96 47.21 5.59
C LEU A 677 -4.20 47.07 7.10
N SER A 678 -4.29 45.87 7.66
CA SER A 678 -4.47 45.65 9.09
C SER A 678 -3.32 46.18 9.93
N ALA A 679 -2.14 46.33 9.35
CA ALA A 679 -0.99 46.93 10.03
C ALA A 679 -1.16 48.44 10.28
N TYR A 680 -2.06 49.11 9.54
CA TYR A 680 -2.28 50.56 9.60
C TYR A 680 -3.66 50.90 10.22
N ASP A 681 -4.62 50.01 10.12
CA ASP A 681 -5.99 50.21 10.65
C ASP A 681 -6.47 48.97 11.41
N PRO A 682 -6.58 49.04 12.73
CA PRO A 682 -7.08 47.93 13.57
C PRO A 682 -8.54 47.51 13.28
N ALA A 683 -9.31 48.34 12.56
CA ALA A 683 -10.67 47.97 12.12
C ALA A 683 -10.67 47.05 10.89
N VAL A 684 -9.55 46.91 10.21
CA VAL A 684 -9.39 46.03 9.04
C VAL A 684 -9.02 44.63 9.51
N PRO A 685 -9.74 43.58 9.09
CA PRO A 685 -9.40 42.21 9.45
C PRO A 685 -7.97 41.83 9.00
N ILE A 686 -7.31 41.01 9.83
CA ILE A 686 -5.92 40.61 9.58
C ILE A 686 -5.76 39.62 8.42
N TYR A 687 -6.84 38.96 8.01
CA TYR A 687 -6.86 38.01 6.89
C TYR A 687 -7.78 38.48 5.78
N ALA A 688 -7.46 38.07 4.56
CA ALA A 688 -8.27 38.31 3.36
C ALA A 688 -8.21 37.13 2.38
N SER A 689 -9.33 36.81 1.73
CA SER A 689 -9.40 35.81 0.63
C SER A 689 -8.91 36.41 -0.69
N ALA A 690 -7.67 36.88 -0.74
CA ALA A 690 -7.10 37.63 -1.87
C ALA A 690 -5.93 36.90 -2.55
N GLY A 691 -5.47 35.79 -1.97
CA GLY A 691 -4.37 35.00 -2.49
C GLY A 691 -4.77 34.18 -3.72
N THR A 692 -3.82 34.00 -4.63
CA THR A 692 -3.96 33.13 -5.79
C THR A 692 -2.73 32.27 -5.97
N GLY A 693 -2.86 31.17 -6.73
CA GLY A 693 -1.73 30.33 -7.00
C GLY A 693 -1.92 29.46 -8.23
N ARG A 694 -0.83 28.85 -8.65
CA ARG A 694 -0.82 27.83 -9.69
C ARG A 694 0.22 26.77 -9.40
N VAL A 695 -0.13 25.54 -9.70
CA VAL A 695 0.80 24.42 -9.66
C VAL A 695 0.66 23.61 -10.94
N TYR A 696 1.76 23.19 -11.52
CA TYR A 696 1.75 22.32 -12.69
C TYR A 696 2.92 21.35 -12.64
N GLY A 697 2.74 20.19 -13.25
CA GLY A 697 3.79 19.19 -13.25
C GLY A 697 3.51 17.99 -14.13
N LEU A 698 4.49 17.10 -14.13
CA LEU A 698 4.50 15.81 -14.79
C LEU A 698 4.95 14.75 -13.80
N GLU A 699 4.20 13.67 -13.70
CA GLU A 699 4.46 12.53 -12.85
C GLU A 699 4.71 11.29 -13.72
N PHE A 700 5.74 10.54 -13.39
CA PHE A 700 6.05 9.26 -14.00
C PHE A 700 6.20 8.19 -12.91
N LEU A 701 5.54 7.05 -13.09
CA LEU A 701 5.71 5.86 -12.28
C LEU A 701 5.99 4.67 -13.19
N LEU A 702 7.06 3.96 -12.91
CA LEU A 702 7.33 2.62 -13.46
C LEU A 702 7.32 1.64 -12.31
N ARG A 703 6.33 0.77 -12.25
CA ARG A 703 6.18 -0.24 -11.21
C ARG A 703 6.45 -1.63 -11.80
N ALA A 704 7.20 -2.43 -11.08
CA ALA A 704 7.54 -3.79 -11.49
C ALA A 704 7.29 -4.78 -10.34
N LYS A 705 6.58 -5.85 -10.65
CA LYS A 705 6.34 -7.00 -9.77
C LYS A 705 6.62 -8.27 -10.56
N LEU A 706 7.88 -8.71 -10.53
CA LEU A 706 8.36 -9.84 -11.33
C LEU A 706 8.30 -11.13 -10.50
N GLY A 707 7.19 -11.83 -10.63
CA GLY A 707 6.90 -13.03 -9.86
C GLY A 707 6.92 -12.75 -8.36
N THR A 708 7.57 -13.63 -7.60
CA THR A 708 7.74 -13.53 -6.15
C THR A 708 9.10 -12.95 -5.76
N SER A 709 9.98 -12.72 -6.72
CA SER A 709 11.39 -12.41 -6.46
C SER A 709 11.68 -10.92 -6.39
N LEU A 710 11.07 -10.10 -7.25
CA LEU A 710 11.40 -8.69 -7.36
C LEU A 710 10.14 -7.83 -7.35
N PHE A 711 10.15 -6.84 -6.47
CA PHE A 711 9.16 -5.77 -6.42
C PHE A 711 9.86 -4.43 -6.33
N GLY A 712 9.33 -3.40 -6.98
CA GLY A 712 9.87 -2.06 -6.88
C GLY A 712 9.22 -1.08 -7.84
N TRP A 713 9.62 0.18 -7.71
CA TRP A 713 9.20 1.24 -8.63
C TRP A 713 10.25 2.33 -8.78
N ILE A 714 10.10 3.09 -9.85
CA ILE A 714 10.76 4.37 -10.07
C ILE A 714 9.65 5.41 -10.19
N ALA A 715 9.64 6.35 -9.27
CA ALA A 715 8.72 7.48 -9.22
C ALA A 715 9.48 8.76 -9.49
N TYR A 716 9.03 9.54 -10.45
CA TYR A 716 9.62 10.84 -10.74
C TYR A 716 8.54 11.89 -10.91
N THR A 717 8.72 13.02 -10.24
CA THR A 717 7.85 14.18 -10.37
C THR A 717 8.67 15.39 -10.76
N TYR A 718 8.24 16.06 -11.81
CA TYR A 718 8.60 17.45 -12.09
C TYR A 718 7.42 18.34 -11.77
N GLN A 719 7.59 19.32 -10.87
CA GLN A 719 6.52 20.24 -10.53
C GLN A 719 7.03 21.65 -10.25
N ARG A 720 6.15 22.63 -10.43
CA ARG A 720 6.38 24.02 -10.03
C ARG A 720 5.15 24.56 -9.33
N ALA A 721 5.36 25.21 -8.21
CA ALA A 721 4.31 25.81 -7.40
C ALA A 721 4.60 27.29 -7.15
N PHE A 722 3.60 28.13 -7.42
CA PHE A 722 3.67 29.58 -7.28
C PHE A 722 2.46 30.11 -6.54
N ARG A 723 2.66 31.21 -5.80
CA ARG A 723 1.62 31.95 -5.05
C ARG A 723 1.75 33.44 -5.31
N THR A 724 0.60 34.14 -5.15
CA THR A 724 0.52 35.60 -5.09
C THR A 724 -0.25 35.96 -3.83
N ASP A 725 0.37 36.74 -2.94
CA ASP A 725 -0.15 37.01 -1.59
C ASP A 725 -1.13 38.18 -1.54
N GLY A 726 -1.80 38.47 -2.63
CA GLY A 726 -2.84 39.50 -2.70
C GLY A 726 -2.83 40.28 -4.02
N TYR A 727 -3.83 41.14 -4.19
CA TYR A 727 -3.98 41.91 -5.40
C TYR A 727 -2.81 42.87 -5.62
N GLY A 728 -2.17 42.79 -6.79
CA GLY A 728 -1.04 43.66 -7.15
C GLY A 728 0.31 43.19 -6.56
N GLN A 729 0.36 42.12 -5.78
CA GLN A 729 1.61 41.56 -5.32
C GLN A 729 2.28 40.70 -6.41
N PRO A 730 3.61 40.63 -6.44
CA PRO A 730 4.32 39.82 -7.40
C PRO A 730 4.11 38.34 -7.13
N GLU A 731 4.09 37.55 -8.19
CA GLU A 731 4.11 36.07 -8.03
C GLU A 731 5.45 35.63 -7.46
N ARG A 732 5.42 34.73 -6.47
CA ARG A 732 6.58 34.14 -5.81
C ARG A 732 6.56 32.61 -5.91
N ARG A 733 7.69 31.98 -5.66
CA ARG A 733 7.72 30.53 -5.43
C ARG A 733 6.97 30.21 -4.15
N PHE A 734 6.26 29.09 -4.18
CA PHE A 734 5.60 28.59 -2.99
C PHE A 734 6.62 27.91 -2.05
N ASP A 735 6.33 27.90 -0.75
CA ASP A 735 7.24 27.41 0.29
C ASP A 735 7.59 25.91 0.07
N PHE A 736 6.68 25.16 -0.56
CA PHE A 736 6.83 23.74 -0.88
C PHE A 736 7.14 23.47 -2.36
N ASP A 737 7.68 24.44 -3.12
CA ASP A 737 8.12 24.26 -4.51
C ASP A 737 9.39 23.40 -4.56
N GLN A 738 9.24 22.11 -4.82
CA GLN A 738 10.34 21.16 -5.06
C GLN A 738 10.28 20.66 -6.50
N PRO A 739 11.08 21.27 -7.43
CA PRO A 739 10.95 21.01 -8.88
C PRO A 739 11.20 19.57 -9.30
N HIS A 740 12.11 18.88 -8.66
CA HIS A 740 12.48 17.52 -9.03
C HIS A 740 12.41 16.63 -7.80
N ILE A 741 11.62 15.56 -7.89
CA ILE A 741 11.47 14.53 -6.86
C ILE A 741 11.63 13.19 -7.56
N LEU A 742 12.71 12.49 -7.25
CA LEU A 742 12.97 11.14 -7.76
C LEU A 742 13.06 10.18 -6.57
N THR A 743 12.29 9.12 -6.63
CA THR A 743 12.41 7.97 -5.74
C THR A 743 12.53 6.71 -6.58
N ALA A 744 13.54 5.91 -6.32
CA ALA A 744 13.68 4.58 -6.90
C ALA A 744 13.89 3.58 -5.79
N LEU A 745 13.07 2.55 -5.75
CA LEU A 745 13.18 1.50 -4.75
C LEU A 745 13.00 0.11 -5.36
N ALA A 746 13.66 -0.86 -4.76
CA ALA A 746 13.54 -2.26 -5.13
C ALA A 746 13.70 -3.15 -3.90
N THR A 747 12.89 -4.18 -3.83
CA THR A 747 13.01 -5.28 -2.87
C THR A 747 13.21 -6.57 -3.64
N TRP A 748 14.33 -7.24 -3.41
CA TRP A 748 14.67 -8.50 -4.02
C TRP A 748 14.67 -9.62 -2.98
N ASN A 749 13.71 -10.52 -3.10
CA ASN A 749 13.68 -11.75 -2.34
C ASN A 749 14.59 -12.78 -3.02
N LEU A 750 15.74 -13.03 -2.42
CA LEU A 750 16.75 -13.98 -2.92
C LEU A 750 16.22 -15.41 -2.80
N ASP A 751 15.59 -15.71 -1.67
CA ASP A 751 14.92 -16.97 -1.36
C ASP A 751 13.84 -16.74 -0.26
N ALA A 752 13.29 -17.80 0.29
CA ALA A 752 12.30 -17.71 1.39
C ALA A 752 12.88 -17.14 2.70
N HIS A 753 14.20 -17.03 2.80
CA HIS A 753 14.90 -16.66 4.02
C HIS A 753 15.61 -15.32 3.94
N TRP A 754 16.04 -14.88 2.76
CA TRP A 754 16.80 -13.67 2.58
C TRP A 754 16.12 -12.70 1.62
N SER A 755 16.06 -11.45 2.02
CA SER A 755 15.68 -10.35 1.13
C SER A 755 16.65 -9.17 1.25
N LEU A 756 16.77 -8.42 0.17
CA LEU A 756 17.55 -7.21 0.04
C LEU A 756 16.66 -6.10 -0.47
N GLY A 757 16.59 -5.01 0.27
CA GLY A 757 15.87 -3.77 -0.10
C GLY A 757 16.84 -2.64 -0.37
N THR A 758 16.52 -1.77 -1.29
CA THR A 758 17.21 -0.50 -1.52
C THR A 758 16.22 0.58 -1.88
N ARG A 759 16.52 1.81 -1.45
CA ARG A 759 15.78 3.01 -1.83
C ARG A 759 16.76 4.15 -2.08
N VAL A 760 16.54 4.86 -3.17
CA VAL A 760 17.27 6.09 -3.52
C VAL A 760 16.28 7.22 -3.61
N ARG A 761 16.57 8.35 -2.96
CA ARG A 761 15.77 9.58 -3.03
C ARG A 761 16.66 10.74 -3.43
N LEU A 762 16.23 11.49 -4.44
CA LEU A 762 16.86 12.73 -4.88
C LEU A 762 15.77 13.79 -4.99
N VAL A 763 15.83 14.80 -4.12
CA VAL A 763 14.78 15.82 -4.04
C VAL A 763 15.39 17.20 -4.07
N SER A 764 14.88 18.08 -4.93
CA SER A 764 15.26 19.49 -4.94
C SER A 764 15.01 20.12 -3.58
N GLY A 765 15.97 20.87 -3.05
CA GLY A 765 15.83 21.56 -1.76
C GLY A 765 14.63 22.51 -1.75
N SER A 766 14.07 22.77 -0.57
CA SER A 766 12.97 23.72 -0.40
C SER A 766 13.41 25.16 -0.63
N PRO A 767 12.53 26.04 -1.11
CA PRO A 767 12.80 27.47 -1.19
C PRO A 767 12.93 28.08 0.21
N TYR A 768 13.69 29.16 0.32
CA TYR A 768 13.74 29.98 1.51
C TYR A 768 13.96 31.45 1.19
N THR A 769 13.58 32.31 2.13
CA THR A 769 13.81 33.76 2.06
C THR A 769 15.15 34.09 2.71
N PRO A 770 16.16 34.58 1.95
CA PRO A 770 17.45 34.87 2.51
C PRO A 770 17.40 36.12 3.40
N VAL A 771 18.15 36.12 4.50
CA VAL A 771 18.45 37.33 5.26
C VAL A 771 19.60 38.07 4.59
N THR A 772 19.40 39.36 4.31
CA THR A 772 20.37 40.21 3.62
C THR A 772 21.10 41.17 4.56
N GLY A 773 20.64 41.30 5.82
CA GLY A 773 21.22 42.11 6.83
C GLY A 773 20.37 42.12 8.11
N SER A 774 20.71 42.95 9.09
CA SER A 774 19.92 43.11 10.30
C SER A 774 19.97 44.55 10.82
N ILE A 775 18.98 44.93 11.61
CA ILE A 775 18.86 46.22 12.27
C ILE A 775 18.81 45.95 13.79
N PHE A 776 19.66 46.60 14.56
CA PHE A 776 19.58 46.49 15.99
C PHE A 776 18.40 47.33 16.52
N ASP A 777 17.47 46.70 17.19
CA ASP A 777 16.37 47.35 17.90
C ASP A 777 16.77 47.61 19.35
N ALA A 778 17.03 48.87 19.65
CA ALA A 778 17.46 49.28 21.01
C ALA A 778 16.33 49.16 22.05
N ALA A 779 15.05 49.12 21.63
CA ALA A 779 13.93 48.99 22.55
C ALA A 779 13.80 47.56 23.11
N THR A 780 14.05 46.59 22.30
CA THR A 780 14.02 45.17 22.67
C THR A 780 15.39 44.58 22.98
N GLY A 781 16.48 45.28 22.61
CA GLY A 781 17.86 44.80 22.74
C GLY A 781 18.20 43.63 21.79
N THR A 782 17.43 43.47 20.70
CA THR A 782 17.58 42.37 19.76
C THR A 782 17.86 42.89 18.35
N TYR A 783 18.37 42.00 17.48
CA TYR A 783 18.52 42.31 16.08
C TYR A 783 17.28 41.82 15.31
N VAL A 784 16.75 42.66 14.45
CA VAL A 784 15.63 42.33 13.52
C VAL A 784 16.22 42.07 12.16
N PRO A 785 15.95 40.90 11.55
CA PRO A 785 16.50 40.57 10.23
C PRO A 785 15.87 41.42 9.12
N VAL A 786 16.70 41.78 8.15
CA VAL A 786 16.27 42.36 6.88
C VAL A 786 16.25 41.24 5.85
N TYR A 787 15.06 40.93 5.36
CA TYR A 787 14.89 39.85 4.41
C TYR A 787 15.06 40.30 2.96
N GLY A 788 15.56 39.41 2.12
CA GLY A 788 15.54 39.55 0.67
C GLY A 788 14.17 39.21 0.08
N ALA A 789 14.14 39.00 -1.23
CA ALA A 789 12.88 38.58 -1.88
C ALA A 789 12.41 37.21 -1.36
N VAL A 790 11.10 37.11 -1.14
CA VAL A 790 10.48 35.90 -0.57
C VAL A 790 10.76 34.68 -1.45
N ASN A 791 11.24 33.59 -0.82
CA ASN A 791 11.55 32.30 -1.46
C ASN A 791 12.49 32.42 -2.67
N SER A 792 13.36 33.44 -2.70
CA SER A 792 14.28 33.68 -3.82
C SER A 792 15.45 32.70 -3.87
N ALA A 793 15.85 32.14 -2.73
CA ALA A 793 16.92 31.15 -2.62
C ALA A 793 16.35 29.73 -2.47
N ARG A 794 17.24 28.73 -2.53
CA ARG A 794 16.86 27.31 -2.39
C ARG A 794 17.95 26.58 -1.60
N LEU A 795 17.54 25.68 -0.71
CA LEU A 795 18.44 24.76 -0.01
C LEU A 795 19.10 23.79 -1.00
N PRO A 796 20.23 23.19 -0.68
CA PRO A 796 20.85 22.14 -1.47
C PRO A 796 19.92 20.97 -1.72
N THR A 797 20.21 20.17 -2.76
CA THR A 797 19.49 18.95 -3.08
C THR A 797 19.60 17.94 -1.92
N PHE A 798 18.48 17.33 -1.60
CA PHE A 798 18.43 16.21 -0.68
C PHE A 798 18.81 14.91 -1.39
N GLU A 799 19.72 14.13 -0.82
CA GLU A 799 20.21 12.87 -1.39
C GLU A 799 20.23 11.80 -0.30
N GLU A 800 19.58 10.68 -0.53
CA GLU A 800 19.51 9.59 0.43
C GLU A 800 19.55 8.23 -0.27
N LEU A 801 20.37 7.35 0.24
CA LEU A 801 20.42 5.93 -0.11
C LEU A 801 20.14 5.11 1.14
N ASP A 802 19.11 4.27 1.09
CA ASP A 802 18.81 3.33 2.16
C ASP A 802 19.03 1.90 1.67
N VAL A 803 19.49 1.05 2.55
CA VAL A 803 19.74 -0.36 2.28
C VAL A 803 19.23 -1.20 3.42
N ARG A 804 18.44 -2.22 3.09
CA ARG A 804 17.85 -3.14 4.06
C ARG A 804 18.21 -4.58 3.71
N VAL A 805 18.53 -5.36 4.73
CA VAL A 805 18.75 -6.80 4.62
C VAL A 805 17.90 -7.49 5.67
N ASP A 806 17.09 -8.45 5.24
CA ASP A 806 16.29 -9.27 6.14
C ASP A 806 16.75 -10.72 6.11
N ARG A 807 16.76 -11.36 7.29
CA ARG A 807 16.92 -12.79 7.46
C ARG A 807 15.72 -13.36 8.19
N THR A 808 14.98 -14.28 7.54
CA THR A 808 13.79 -14.93 8.12
C THR A 808 14.08 -16.40 8.43
N TRP A 809 13.77 -16.82 9.65
CA TRP A 809 13.73 -18.23 10.05
C TRP A 809 12.28 -18.67 10.12
N ILE A 810 11.93 -19.71 9.39
CA ILE A 810 10.56 -20.22 9.29
C ILE A 810 10.46 -21.50 10.09
N TYR A 811 9.76 -21.43 11.22
CA TYR A 811 9.44 -22.59 12.05
C TYR A 811 8.05 -23.14 11.67
N ARG A 812 7.63 -24.22 12.27
CA ARG A 812 6.37 -24.88 11.92
C ARG A 812 5.14 -23.98 12.11
N THR A 813 5.08 -23.22 13.21
CA THR A 813 3.90 -22.42 13.62
C THR A 813 4.18 -20.95 13.81
N TRP A 814 5.41 -20.51 13.63
CA TRP A 814 5.83 -19.13 13.77
C TRP A 814 7.05 -18.82 12.89
N ARG A 815 7.31 -17.57 12.65
CA ARG A 815 8.52 -17.11 11.96
C ARG A 815 9.19 -15.99 12.72
N LEU A 816 10.51 -15.91 12.58
CA LEU A 816 11.35 -14.86 13.15
C LEU A 816 12.09 -14.16 12.04
N THR A 817 11.97 -12.86 11.94
CA THR A 817 12.70 -12.04 10.98
C THR A 817 13.61 -11.09 11.74
N LEU A 818 14.91 -11.14 11.45
CA LEU A 818 15.90 -10.15 11.84
C LEU A 818 16.17 -9.27 10.63
N TYR A 819 16.13 -7.96 10.80
CA TYR A 819 16.50 -7.04 9.74
C TYR A 819 17.51 -5.99 10.20
N LEU A 820 18.33 -5.56 9.26
CA LEU A 820 19.17 -4.38 9.38
C LEU A 820 18.75 -3.41 8.27
N ASP A 821 18.22 -2.27 8.65
CA ASP A 821 17.84 -1.17 7.76
C ASP A 821 18.78 0.00 8.00
N VAL A 822 19.55 0.40 7.00
CA VAL A 822 20.55 1.47 7.11
C VAL A 822 20.02 2.65 6.31
N GLU A 823 19.47 3.64 7.01
CA GLU A 823 19.04 4.89 6.41
C GLU A 823 20.24 5.82 6.20
N ASN A 824 20.22 6.58 5.12
CA ASN A 824 21.31 7.45 4.69
C ASN A 824 22.68 6.72 4.67
N ALA A 825 22.75 5.57 4.03
CA ALA A 825 23.95 4.71 3.98
C ALA A 825 25.18 5.41 3.41
N THR A 826 25.02 6.45 2.62
CA THR A 826 26.12 7.31 2.11
C THR A 826 26.61 8.31 3.14
N ASN A 827 25.91 8.47 4.26
CA ASN A 827 26.17 9.49 5.28
C ASN A 827 26.25 10.91 4.70
N HIS A 828 25.36 11.22 3.72
CA HIS A 828 25.28 12.55 3.15
C HIS A 828 24.72 13.55 4.13
N ALA A 829 25.34 14.73 4.25
CA ALA A 829 24.90 15.79 5.16
C ALA A 829 23.75 16.59 4.51
N ASN A 830 22.55 16.03 4.55
CA ASN A 830 21.37 16.66 3.97
C ASN A 830 21.00 17.95 4.71
N VAL A 831 20.92 19.06 3.98
CA VAL A 831 20.56 20.35 4.56
C VAL A 831 19.06 20.47 4.68
N GLU A 832 18.58 20.69 5.91
CA GLU A 832 17.15 20.79 6.23
C GLU A 832 16.72 22.23 6.52
N GLY A 833 17.66 23.10 6.87
CA GLY A 833 17.37 24.50 7.19
C GLY A 833 18.60 25.35 7.34
N LEU A 834 18.37 26.59 7.72
CA LEU A 834 19.40 27.59 8.01
C LEU A 834 19.22 28.09 9.44
N GLN A 835 20.34 28.20 10.13
CA GLN A 835 20.43 28.84 11.44
C GLN A 835 21.30 30.07 11.32
N TYR A 836 20.87 31.16 11.91
CA TYR A 836 21.60 32.43 11.93
C TYR A 836 22.18 32.74 13.34
N SER A 837 23.28 33.48 13.37
CA SER A 837 23.77 34.09 14.59
C SER A 837 22.77 35.13 15.13
N ALA A 838 22.87 35.50 16.41
CA ALA A 838 21.95 36.45 17.08
C ALA A 838 21.89 37.82 16.37
N ASP A 839 22.95 38.21 15.71
CA ASP A 839 23.06 39.45 14.92
C ASP A 839 22.81 39.27 13.41
N TYR A 840 22.49 38.07 12.99
CA TYR A 840 22.26 37.64 11.56
C TYR A 840 23.48 37.86 10.65
N SER A 841 24.66 38.07 11.20
CA SER A 841 25.89 38.29 10.41
C SER A 841 26.47 37.00 9.84
N GLN A 842 26.15 35.86 10.45
CA GLN A 842 26.61 34.54 10.05
C GLN A 842 25.42 33.57 9.91
N SER A 843 25.53 32.65 8.97
CA SER A 843 24.57 31.56 8.83
C SER A 843 25.29 30.23 8.75
N SER A 844 24.66 29.17 9.24
CA SER A 844 25.12 27.79 9.13
C SER A 844 23.96 26.88 8.69
N TYR A 845 24.29 25.80 8.02
CA TYR A 845 23.31 24.80 7.67
C TYR A 845 22.95 23.92 8.86
N VAL A 846 21.66 23.70 9.05
CA VAL A 846 21.12 22.66 9.93
C VAL A 846 20.97 21.40 9.09
N THR A 847 21.64 20.34 9.45
CA THR A 847 21.61 19.06 8.73
C THR A 847 20.64 18.08 9.37
N GLY A 848 20.04 17.24 8.55
CA GLY A 848 19.23 16.10 8.97
C GLY A 848 20.05 14.98 9.61
N LEU A 849 19.42 13.82 9.76
CA LEU A 849 20.04 12.67 10.41
C LEU A 849 21.24 12.15 9.61
N PRO A 850 22.37 11.80 10.28
CA PRO A 850 23.48 11.10 9.65
C PRO A 850 23.08 9.66 9.30
N ILE A 851 24.04 8.85 8.88
CA ILE A 851 23.81 7.41 8.70
C ILE A 851 23.21 6.79 9.97
N LEU A 852 22.06 6.13 9.80
CA LEU A 852 21.29 5.53 10.90
C LEU A 852 21.07 4.03 10.64
N PRO A 853 21.86 3.15 11.27
CA PRO A 853 21.63 1.71 11.22
C PRO A 853 20.53 1.32 12.23
N ILE A 854 19.45 0.75 11.75
CA ILE A 854 18.30 0.30 12.54
C ILE A 854 18.27 -1.23 12.51
N LEU A 855 18.57 -1.84 13.65
CA LEU A 855 18.41 -3.27 13.83
C LEU A 855 17.02 -3.55 14.40
N GLY A 856 16.29 -4.49 13.80
CA GLY A 856 14.99 -4.86 14.30
C GLY A 856 14.72 -6.35 14.21
N LEU A 857 13.82 -6.81 15.05
CA LEU A 857 13.40 -8.20 15.18
C LEU A 857 11.87 -8.27 15.17
N THR A 858 11.32 -9.15 14.33
CA THR A 858 9.88 -9.39 14.25
C THR A 858 9.59 -10.87 14.41
N ALA A 859 8.74 -11.22 15.36
CA ALA A 859 8.23 -12.58 15.57
C ALA A 859 6.73 -12.62 15.21
N GLU A 860 6.33 -13.58 14.40
CA GLU A 860 4.93 -13.79 13.99
C GLU A 860 4.52 -15.23 14.24
N TRP A 861 3.31 -15.46 14.79
CA TRP A 861 2.80 -16.79 15.14
C TRP A 861 1.32 -16.99 14.88
#